data_adec492b7ad4c32337fe2b6324c9219a
#
_entry.id   adec492b7ad4c32337fe2b6324c9219a
#
_cell.length_a   1.000
_cell.length_b   1.000
_cell.length_c   1.000
_cell.angle_alpha   90.00
_cell.angle_beta   90.00
_cell.angle_gamma   90.00
#
_symmetry.space_group_name_H-M   'P 1'
#
loop_
_entity.id
_entity.type
_entity.pdbx_description
1 polymer ?
#
loop_
_entity_poly.entity_id
_entity_poly.type
_entity_poly.pdbx_seq_one_letter_code
_entity_poly.pdbx_strand_id
1 'polypeptide(L)'
;PAELAIIEAIASGRSIVVDAPPGSQAVGALAAIVADAAASGRSILYIPGRASSARALVDEMGRLGLGDLVLDFSALDTVARRIRTGMRLRGDEEDPADVLELRARLVAVRRELSEYVASLHDVDPQWGHSVHSLLERLARLTEGKDAPRSRVRLDSDTVHALRGELSHVQAQLEDASELGAFVGMADSPWAGADIHTAAAGEEAMALAKKLASKTIPAVKAQAERAAEETGLSVAETLEDWREQIEMLRGISHSLDIFLPQIFERSVQDMVIATASKEWRESHGEEMKGSERRRLTKQAKDYVRPGAVSHDLHRDLVTVQRQREVWKRYSAESSWPKLPEGMTQIRESAREAGGQLEELEGILPGRKLRMMPMGELLDFLLSLSMDEGTMSRLPRANELVAKLKAEGFGGVVKDFSERGVRTEQIPAELDLIYSASLFEQLVGRSPALSRTTPANLAVLAAEVRRLDREHTETLAGPVSRAVVRIMRETISKRREDTLKLDDQLERYSTGALRDAIATYPRLVQASRPVWVIPSMITAEFVPPMPWADIVIMDEQDAGGLSSAVSMLMRGRQIVVMGNLRRARAEGGDSTIAAFADILPVCELPTLRAQHDELATQTLREQGYADVLELVPSAKRGRKPSLVLVEGRGVPNPQSGMVEGPRQH
;
A
#
# COMPACT_ATOMS: atom_id res chain seq x y z
N PRO A 1 7.65 32.01 -2.41
CA PRO A 1 7.89 32.83 -3.61
C PRO A 1 7.20 34.19 -3.53
N ALA A 2 5.93 34.29 -3.15
CA ALA A 2 5.20 35.57 -3.10
C ALA A 2 5.77 36.52 -2.03
N GLU A 3 6.09 36.03 -0.84
CA GLU A 3 6.74 36.82 0.23
C GLU A 3 8.09 37.40 -0.21
N LEU A 4 8.90 36.60 -0.93
CA LEU A 4 10.16 37.08 -1.49
C LEU A 4 9.95 38.19 -2.52
N ALA A 5 8.95 38.04 -3.40
CA ALA A 5 8.60 39.05 -4.39
C ALA A 5 8.15 40.39 -3.73
N ILE A 6 7.45 40.31 -2.59
CA ILE A 6 7.08 41.47 -1.79
C ILE A 6 8.33 42.16 -1.20
N ILE A 7 9.23 41.37 -0.60
CA ILE A 7 10.50 41.88 -0.06
C ILE A 7 11.33 42.54 -1.16
N GLU A 8 11.49 41.91 -2.32
CA GLU A 8 12.21 42.47 -3.48
C GLU A 8 11.57 43.76 -4.01
N ALA A 9 10.23 43.82 -4.08
CA ALA A 9 9.53 45.04 -4.47
C ALA A 9 9.81 46.19 -3.50
N ILE A 10 9.80 45.93 -2.19
CA ILE A 10 10.14 46.92 -1.16
C ILE A 10 11.61 47.27 -1.20
N ALA A 11 12.51 46.31 -1.34
CA ALA A 11 13.96 46.54 -1.43
C ALA A 11 14.30 47.38 -2.66
N SER A 12 13.59 47.24 -3.77
CA SER A 12 13.76 48.10 -4.98
C SER A 12 13.22 49.53 -4.82
N GLY A 13 12.67 49.89 -3.67
CA GLY A 13 12.14 51.24 -3.38
C GLY A 13 10.71 51.50 -3.91
N ARG A 14 10.02 50.48 -4.41
CA ARG A 14 8.62 50.65 -4.90
C ARG A 14 7.66 50.71 -3.73
N SER A 15 6.72 51.71 -3.81
CA SER A 15 5.54 51.70 -2.94
C SER A 15 4.55 50.67 -3.42
N ILE A 16 3.96 49.93 -2.50
CA ILE A 16 3.06 48.80 -2.82
C ILE A 16 1.90 48.68 -1.83
N VAL A 17 0.84 48.02 -2.25
CA VAL A 17 -0.20 47.48 -1.38
C VAL A 17 0.05 45.98 -1.17
N VAL A 18 0.00 45.53 0.08
CA VAL A 18 0.06 44.12 0.43
C VAL A 18 -1.31 43.63 0.86
N ASP A 19 -1.96 42.85 0.01
CA ASP A 19 -3.23 42.22 0.35
C ASP A 19 -2.95 40.97 1.20
N ALA A 20 -3.51 40.96 2.40
CA ALA A 20 -3.33 39.92 3.40
C ALA A 20 -4.70 39.29 3.73
N PRO A 21 -5.17 38.32 2.92
CA PRO A 21 -6.41 37.62 3.19
C PRO A 21 -6.36 36.79 4.47
N PRO A 22 -7.52 36.39 5.02
CA PRO A 22 -7.57 35.53 6.19
C PRO A 22 -6.77 34.24 5.98
N GLY A 23 -5.95 33.84 6.97
CA GLY A 23 -5.10 32.66 6.88
C GLY A 23 -3.74 32.90 6.23
N SER A 24 -3.44 34.10 5.71
CA SER A 24 -2.09 34.51 5.36
C SER A 24 -1.25 34.74 6.62
N GLN A 25 0.05 34.53 6.52
CA GLN A 25 0.99 34.84 7.62
C GLN A 25 1.41 36.32 7.61
N ALA A 26 0.44 37.22 7.70
CA ALA A 26 0.67 38.66 7.58
C ALA A 26 1.73 39.18 8.58
N VAL A 27 1.69 38.72 9.82
CA VAL A 27 2.66 39.14 10.87
C VAL A 27 4.07 38.64 10.57
N GLY A 28 4.22 37.40 10.11
CA GLY A 28 5.50 36.83 9.70
C GLY A 28 6.08 37.55 8.49
N ALA A 29 5.28 37.85 7.48
CA ALA A 29 5.68 38.62 6.31
C ALA A 29 6.10 40.03 6.69
N LEU A 30 5.33 40.71 7.58
CA LEU A 30 5.69 42.02 8.11
C LEU A 30 7.01 41.99 8.87
N ALA A 31 7.23 41.01 9.73
CA ALA A 31 8.50 40.84 10.46
C ALA A 31 9.67 40.62 9.48
N ALA A 32 9.51 39.87 8.43
CA ALA A 32 10.52 39.64 7.39
C ALA A 32 10.86 40.97 6.64
N ILE A 33 9.83 41.73 6.25
CA ILE A 33 9.97 43.02 5.58
C ILE A 33 10.77 43.99 6.47
N VAL A 34 10.41 44.13 7.73
CA VAL A 34 11.09 45.08 8.63
C VAL A 34 12.50 44.62 9.00
N ALA A 35 12.77 43.32 9.10
CA ALA A 35 14.07 42.76 9.33
C ALA A 35 15.02 42.97 8.15
N ASP A 36 14.57 42.73 6.92
CA ASP A 36 15.34 42.96 5.69
C ASP A 36 15.68 44.47 5.52
N ALA A 37 14.68 45.33 5.67
CA ALA A 37 14.86 46.76 5.59
C ALA A 37 15.83 47.29 6.65
N ALA A 38 15.73 46.83 7.89
CA ALA A 38 16.65 47.19 8.97
C ALA A 38 18.09 46.74 8.68
N ALA A 39 18.27 45.49 8.22
CA ALA A 39 19.57 44.94 7.82
C ALA A 39 20.20 45.72 6.66
N SER A 40 19.40 46.28 5.77
CA SER A 40 19.77 47.15 4.65
C SER A 40 20.02 48.61 5.07
N GLY A 41 19.91 48.95 6.36
CA GLY A 41 20.14 50.29 6.90
C GLY A 41 18.99 51.28 6.68
N ARG A 42 17.79 50.78 6.38
CA ARG A 42 16.60 51.61 6.19
C ARG A 42 15.81 51.73 7.49
N SER A 43 15.32 52.91 7.77
CA SER A 43 14.46 53.20 8.91
C SER A 43 12.99 52.92 8.58
N ILE A 44 12.27 52.26 9.48
CA ILE A 44 10.89 51.82 9.31
C ILE A 44 10.00 52.51 10.35
N LEU A 45 8.93 53.12 9.88
CA LEU A 45 7.82 53.61 10.68
C LEU A 45 6.62 52.72 10.48
N TYR A 46 6.30 51.83 11.42
CA TYR A 46 5.13 51.00 11.40
C TYR A 46 3.99 51.63 12.19
N ILE A 47 2.88 51.87 11.53
CA ILE A 47 1.66 52.45 12.08
C ILE A 47 0.60 51.34 12.15
N PRO A 48 0.40 50.73 13.32
CA PRO A 48 -0.56 49.66 13.50
C PRO A 48 -2.01 50.19 13.46
N GLY A 49 -2.92 49.49 12.79
CA GLY A 49 -4.34 49.79 12.83
C GLY A 49 -4.98 49.52 14.20
N ARG A 50 -4.39 48.55 14.95
CA ARG A 50 -4.87 48.17 16.30
C ARG A 50 -3.69 47.93 17.24
N ALA A 51 -3.95 48.04 18.53
CA ALA A 51 -2.97 47.70 19.57
C ALA A 51 -2.56 46.18 19.54
N SER A 52 -3.44 45.31 19.06
CA SER A 52 -3.16 43.89 18.86
C SER A 52 -2.14 43.66 17.72
N SER A 53 -2.23 44.42 16.61
CA SER A 53 -1.28 44.35 15.50
C SER A 53 0.12 44.82 15.94
N ALA A 54 0.17 45.91 16.74
CA ALA A 54 1.44 46.39 17.32
C ALA A 54 2.08 45.28 18.16
N ARG A 55 1.35 44.70 19.10
CA ARG A 55 1.84 43.60 19.94
C ARG A 55 2.27 42.40 19.12
N ALA A 56 1.49 42.00 18.13
CA ALA A 56 1.80 40.86 17.29
C ALA A 56 3.14 41.01 16.57
N LEU A 57 3.46 42.22 16.03
CA LEU A 57 4.77 42.46 15.44
C LEU A 57 5.90 42.47 16.50
N VAL A 58 5.70 43.14 17.64
CA VAL A 58 6.69 43.18 18.71
C VAL A 58 7.02 41.79 19.25
N ASP A 59 5.98 40.98 19.50
CA ASP A 59 6.10 39.59 19.96
C ASP A 59 6.81 38.72 18.92
N GLU A 60 6.45 38.85 17.65
CA GLU A 60 7.08 38.07 16.56
C GLU A 60 8.55 38.45 16.39
N MET A 61 8.90 39.77 16.43
CA MET A 61 10.28 40.19 16.39
C MET A 61 11.06 39.70 17.63
N GLY A 62 10.41 39.68 18.81
CA GLY A 62 10.96 39.08 20.02
C GLY A 62 11.20 37.59 19.88
N ARG A 63 10.25 36.84 19.33
CA ARG A 63 10.36 35.42 19.06
C ARG A 63 11.48 35.07 18.07
N LEU A 64 11.72 35.95 17.10
CA LEU A 64 12.79 35.83 16.13
C LEU A 64 14.17 36.28 16.68
N GLY A 65 14.29 36.73 17.94
CA GLY A 65 15.52 37.26 18.51
C GLY A 65 15.90 38.66 18.00
N LEU A 66 14.98 39.36 17.33
CA LEU A 66 15.18 40.70 16.75
C LEU A 66 14.46 41.81 17.54
N GLY A 67 13.97 41.53 18.74
CA GLY A 67 13.25 42.48 19.60
C GLY A 67 14.05 43.75 19.92
N ASP A 68 15.36 43.64 19.92
CA ASP A 68 16.26 44.78 20.12
C ASP A 68 16.30 45.77 18.95
N LEU A 69 15.78 45.41 17.80
CA LEU A 69 15.65 46.31 16.65
C LEU A 69 14.39 47.18 16.73
N VAL A 70 13.44 46.83 17.60
CA VAL A 70 12.13 47.47 17.68
C VAL A 70 12.09 48.54 18.77
N LEU A 71 11.57 49.71 18.45
CA LEU A 71 11.21 50.75 19.38
C LEU A 71 9.69 50.87 19.46
N ASP A 72 9.12 50.36 20.52
CA ASP A 72 7.66 50.38 20.77
C ASP A 72 7.27 51.58 21.63
N PHE A 73 6.39 52.41 21.08
CA PHE A 73 5.89 53.63 21.73
C PHE A 73 4.63 53.38 22.59
N SER A 74 4.21 52.14 22.76
CA SER A 74 3.11 51.84 23.69
C SER A 74 3.50 52.10 25.16
N ALA A 75 4.79 52.11 25.47
CA ALA A 75 5.34 52.39 26.79
C ALA A 75 6.34 53.56 26.70
N LEU A 76 5.84 54.77 26.64
CA LEU A 76 6.60 56.01 26.40
C LEU A 76 7.76 56.24 27.40
N ASP A 77 7.55 55.88 28.66
CA ASP A 77 8.55 55.95 29.74
C ASP A 77 9.81 55.12 29.49
N THR A 78 9.74 54.13 28.63
CA THR A 78 10.86 53.24 28.29
C THR A 78 11.62 53.68 27.03
N VAL A 79 11.01 54.49 26.16
CA VAL A 79 11.54 54.82 24.81
C VAL A 79 12.95 55.44 24.88
N ALA A 80 13.16 56.45 25.73
CA ALA A 80 14.46 57.11 25.86
C ALA A 80 15.56 56.12 26.30
N ARG A 81 15.25 55.27 27.27
CA ARG A 81 16.16 54.21 27.74
C ARG A 81 16.46 53.21 26.62
N ARG A 82 15.46 52.79 25.84
CA ARG A 82 15.63 51.87 24.71
C ARG A 82 16.51 52.43 23.61
N ILE A 83 16.39 53.72 23.28
CA ILE A 83 17.30 54.40 22.34
C ILE A 83 18.74 54.36 22.88
N ARG A 84 18.94 54.73 24.14
CA ARG A 84 20.29 54.73 24.76
C ARG A 84 20.89 53.31 24.79
N THR A 85 20.12 52.29 25.16
CA THR A 85 20.61 50.91 25.15
C THR A 85 20.88 50.43 23.72
N GLY A 86 20.07 50.85 22.74
CA GLY A 86 20.28 50.57 21.32
C GLY A 86 21.64 51.05 20.81
N MET A 87 22.06 52.30 21.19
CA MET A 87 23.39 52.83 20.82
C MET A 87 24.56 52.06 21.44
N ARG A 88 24.31 51.18 22.42
CA ARG A 88 25.32 50.38 23.12
C ARG A 88 25.30 48.90 22.74
N LEU A 89 24.44 48.51 21.80
CA LEU A 89 24.35 47.13 21.34
C LEU A 89 25.70 46.62 20.80
N ARG A 90 26.02 45.39 21.15
CA ARG A 90 27.19 44.67 20.65
C ARG A 90 26.69 43.45 19.88
N GLY A 91 27.33 43.11 18.80
CA GLY A 91 27.08 41.90 18.02
C GLY A 91 28.42 41.23 17.74
N ASP A 92 28.38 39.92 17.62
CA ASP A 92 29.51 39.12 17.16
C ASP A 92 29.80 39.42 15.69
N GLU A 93 31.06 39.32 15.26
CA GLU A 93 31.44 39.67 13.88
C GLU A 93 31.19 38.56 12.88
N GLU A 94 31.22 37.30 13.33
CA GLU A 94 31.07 36.11 12.47
C GLU A 94 29.96 35.16 12.98
N ASP A 95 29.48 34.30 12.09
CA ASP A 95 28.59 33.20 12.49
C ASP A 95 29.38 32.19 13.33
N PRO A 96 28.85 31.74 14.46
CA PRO A 96 29.45 30.66 15.23
C PRO A 96 29.66 29.39 14.41
N ALA A 97 30.71 28.61 14.70
CA ALA A 97 31.02 27.38 13.94
C ALA A 97 29.91 26.36 13.97
N ASP A 98 29.16 26.25 15.07
CA ASP A 98 28.01 25.40 15.25
C ASP A 98 26.84 25.74 14.30
N VAL A 99 26.68 27.02 13.96
CA VAL A 99 25.67 27.46 12.97
C VAL A 99 26.02 26.98 11.57
N LEU A 100 27.30 26.98 11.22
CA LEU A 100 27.74 26.47 9.91
C LEU A 100 27.54 24.97 9.82
N GLU A 101 27.84 24.22 10.88
CA GLU A 101 27.60 22.79 10.95
C GLU A 101 26.10 22.47 10.89
N LEU A 102 25.28 23.21 11.65
CA LEU A 102 23.82 23.10 11.62
C LEU A 102 23.26 23.25 10.19
N ARG A 103 23.71 24.28 9.46
CA ARG A 103 23.30 24.52 8.07
C ARG A 103 23.70 23.39 7.13
N ALA A 104 24.96 22.93 7.26
CA ALA A 104 25.44 21.81 6.44
C ALA A 104 24.62 20.55 6.67
N ARG A 105 24.32 20.23 7.93
CA ARG A 105 23.50 19.09 8.31
C ARG A 105 22.05 19.22 7.81
N LEU A 106 21.44 20.39 7.97
CA LEU A 106 20.09 20.66 7.47
C LEU A 106 19.99 20.43 5.96
N VAL A 107 20.97 20.96 5.20
CA VAL A 107 21.02 20.77 3.74
C VAL A 107 21.15 19.29 3.37
N ALA A 108 21.99 18.53 4.08
CA ALA A 108 22.18 17.10 3.82
C ALA A 108 20.90 16.30 4.07
N VAL A 109 20.24 16.50 5.21
CA VAL A 109 19.01 15.77 5.58
C VAL A 109 17.83 16.18 4.69
N ARG A 110 17.71 17.46 4.33
CA ARG A 110 16.69 17.94 3.37
C ARG A 110 16.89 17.33 1.99
N ARG A 111 18.15 17.19 1.54
CA ARG A 111 18.44 16.54 0.26
C ARG A 111 18.01 15.09 0.27
N GLU A 112 18.33 14.33 1.32
CA GLU A 112 17.92 12.93 1.47
C GLU A 112 16.38 12.78 1.44
N LEU A 113 15.67 13.63 2.17
CA LEU A 113 14.20 13.63 2.15
C LEU A 113 13.64 14.03 0.78
N SER A 114 14.25 15.01 0.10
CA SER A 114 13.84 15.45 -1.23
C SER A 114 14.08 14.37 -2.29
N GLU A 115 15.18 13.64 -2.21
CA GLU A 115 15.48 12.50 -3.08
C GLU A 115 14.45 11.38 -2.89
N TYR A 116 14.03 11.11 -1.65
CA TYR A 116 12.95 10.17 -1.36
C TYR A 116 11.61 10.62 -2.00
N VAL A 117 11.22 11.88 -1.78
CA VAL A 117 9.96 12.43 -2.32
C VAL A 117 10.00 12.45 -3.84
N ALA A 118 11.12 12.86 -4.45
CA ALA A 118 11.29 12.82 -5.90
C ALA A 118 11.13 11.39 -6.42
N SER A 119 11.83 10.42 -5.82
CA SER A 119 11.73 9.01 -6.22
C SER A 119 10.31 8.43 -6.08
N LEU A 120 9.50 8.97 -5.17
CA LEU A 120 8.10 8.57 -5.00
C LEU A 120 7.20 9.14 -6.10
N HIS A 121 7.44 10.36 -6.54
CA HIS A 121 6.58 11.10 -7.48
C HIS A 121 7.09 11.13 -8.91
N ASP A 122 8.37 10.87 -9.14
CA ASP A 122 8.94 10.85 -10.49
C ASP A 122 8.29 9.75 -11.32
N VAL A 123 7.83 10.14 -12.50
CA VAL A 123 7.19 9.22 -13.44
C VAL A 123 8.28 8.45 -14.17
N ASP A 124 8.28 7.13 -14.03
CA ASP A 124 9.15 6.26 -14.78
C ASP A 124 8.83 6.38 -16.28
N PRO A 125 9.78 6.79 -17.15
CA PRO A 125 9.52 7.03 -18.56
C PRO A 125 9.17 5.75 -19.33
N GLN A 126 9.56 4.60 -18.81
CA GLN A 126 9.27 3.30 -19.41
C GLN A 126 7.82 2.89 -19.17
N TRP A 127 7.31 3.14 -17.95
CA TRP A 127 6.00 2.66 -17.51
C TRP A 127 4.91 3.74 -17.52
N GLY A 128 5.28 5.02 -17.53
CA GLY A 128 4.34 6.13 -17.49
C GLY A 128 3.64 6.29 -16.12
N HIS A 129 4.17 5.64 -15.08
CA HIS A 129 3.64 5.66 -13.72
C HIS A 129 4.72 6.06 -12.72
N SER A 130 4.34 6.79 -11.69
CA SER A 130 5.17 6.97 -10.49
C SER A 130 4.78 5.94 -9.43
N VAL A 131 5.66 5.70 -8.47
CA VAL A 131 5.35 4.83 -7.32
C VAL A 131 4.13 5.34 -6.56
N HIS A 132 4.01 6.67 -6.42
CA HIS A 132 2.84 7.30 -5.79
C HIS A 132 1.54 7.02 -6.55
N SER A 133 1.53 7.18 -7.88
CA SER A 133 0.33 6.92 -8.70
C SER A 133 -0.11 5.45 -8.63
N LEU A 134 0.85 4.53 -8.53
CA LEU A 134 0.54 3.10 -8.32
C LEU A 134 -0.01 2.83 -6.93
N LEU A 135 0.51 3.48 -5.88
CA LEU A 135 -0.05 3.38 -4.53
C LEU A 135 -1.49 3.88 -4.47
N GLU A 136 -1.80 5.01 -5.10
CA GLU A 136 -3.18 5.52 -5.19
C GLU A 136 -4.09 4.55 -5.95
N ARG A 137 -3.59 3.95 -7.04
CA ARG A 137 -4.34 2.95 -7.81
C ARG A 137 -4.61 1.71 -6.97
N LEU A 138 -3.60 1.18 -6.28
CA LEU A 138 -3.72 0.03 -5.40
C LEU A 138 -4.69 0.31 -4.23
N ALA A 139 -4.60 1.50 -3.62
CA ALA A 139 -5.52 1.91 -2.56
C ALA A 139 -6.98 1.92 -3.05
N ARG A 140 -7.23 2.48 -4.23
CA ARG A 140 -8.59 2.49 -4.85
C ARG A 140 -9.07 1.08 -5.18
N LEU A 141 -8.21 0.22 -5.73
CA LEU A 141 -8.57 -1.16 -6.07
C LEU A 141 -8.90 -2.00 -4.83
N THR A 142 -8.24 -1.74 -3.71
CA THR A 142 -8.43 -2.49 -2.47
C THR A 142 -9.48 -1.89 -1.54
N GLU A 143 -10.13 -0.81 -1.94
CA GLU A 143 -11.19 -0.17 -1.19
C GLU A 143 -12.54 -0.87 -1.45
N GLY A 144 -13.18 -1.36 -0.39
CA GLY A 144 -14.53 -1.93 -0.49
C GLY A 144 -14.63 -3.42 -0.13
N LYS A 145 -15.89 -3.92 -0.12
CA LYS A 145 -16.17 -5.32 0.26
C LYS A 145 -15.86 -6.32 -0.85
N ASP A 146 -16.01 -5.91 -2.10
CA ASP A 146 -15.78 -6.72 -3.28
C ASP A 146 -14.42 -6.47 -3.94
N ALA A 147 -13.48 -5.90 -3.17
CA ALA A 147 -12.13 -5.62 -3.63
C ALA A 147 -11.40 -6.91 -4.06
N PRO A 148 -10.56 -6.84 -5.11
CA PRO A 148 -9.72 -7.94 -5.55
C PRO A 148 -8.74 -8.35 -4.44
N ARG A 149 -8.39 -9.65 -4.39
CA ARG A 149 -7.66 -10.24 -3.26
C ARG A 149 -6.41 -11.03 -3.64
N SER A 150 -6.07 -11.07 -4.94
CA SER A 150 -4.91 -11.84 -5.39
C SER A 150 -3.62 -11.35 -4.73
N ARG A 151 -2.79 -12.31 -4.33
CA ARG A 151 -1.43 -12.07 -3.82
C ARG A 151 -0.35 -12.45 -4.83
N VAL A 152 -0.76 -12.85 -6.01
CA VAL A 152 0.17 -13.22 -7.08
C VAL A 152 1.01 -12.01 -7.47
N ARG A 153 2.29 -12.27 -7.73
CA ARG A 153 3.23 -11.31 -8.31
C ARG A 153 3.83 -11.90 -9.56
N LEU A 154 3.83 -11.10 -10.60
CA LEU A 154 4.44 -11.45 -11.87
C LEU A 154 5.92 -11.09 -11.83
N ASP A 155 6.73 -11.91 -12.48
CA ASP A 155 8.13 -11.58 -12.68
C ASP A 155 8.32 -10.39 -13.64
N SER A 156 9.54 -9.86 -13.70
CA SER A 156 9.86 -8.66 -14.48
C SER A 156 9.57 -8.84 -15.98
N ASP A 157 9.85 -10.02 -16.52
CA ASP A 157 9.72 -10.31 -17.94
C ASP A 157 8.24 -10.39 -18.33
N THR A 158 7.43 -11.03 -17.49
CA THR A 158 5.97 -11.12 -17.67
C THR A 158 5.31 -9.75 -17.56
N VAL A 159 5.69 -8.92 -16.57
CA VAL A 159 5.19 -7.54 -16.46
C VAL A 159 5.56 -6.73 -17.69
N HIS A 160 6.76 -6.95 -18.23
CA HIS A 160 7.22 -6.26 -19.44
C HIS A 160 6.44 -6.68 -20.68
N ALA A 161 6.16 -7.98 -20.83
CA ALA A 161 5.34 -8.52 -21.90
C ALA A 161 3.89 -8.01 -21.86
N LEU A 162 3.35 -7.78 -20.66
CA LEU A 162 2.01 -7.22 -20.49
C LEU A 162 1.86 -5.76 -20.93
N ARG A 163 2.94 -5.06 -21.17
CA ARG A 163 2.89 -3.66 -21.60
C ARG A 163 2.18 -3.54 -22.96
N GLY A 164 0.96 -3.03 -22.94
CA GLY A 164 0.11 -2.92 -24.13
C GLY A 164 -0.74 -4.14 -24.44
N GLU A 165 -0.47 -5.29 -23.82
CA GLU A 165 -1.17 -6.56 -24.04
C GLU A 165 -2.14 -6.92 -22.91
N LEU A 166 -2.27 -6.06 -21.88
CA LEU A 166 -3.10 -6.34 -20.70
C LEU A 166 -4.54 -6.71 -21.07
N SER A 167 -5.14 -5.99 -22.02
CA SER A 167 -6.51 -6.24 -22.49
C SER A 167 -6.64 -7.59 -23.21
N HIS A 168 -5.59 -8.02 -23.92
CA HIS A 168 -5.57 -9.31 -24.61
C HIS A 168 -5.50 -10.46 -23.60
N VAL A 169 -4.62 -10.37 -22.62
CA VAL A 169 -4.52 -11.38 -21.53
C VAL A 169 -5.80 -11.40 -20.69
N GLN A 170 -6.39 -10.24 -20.41
CA GLN A 170 -7.68 -10.15 -19.73
C GLN A 170 -8.75 -10.93 -20.50
N ALA A 171 -8.89 -10.70 -21.80
CA ALA A 171 -9.86 -11.41 -22.63
C ALA A 171 -9.62 -12.94 -22.63
N GLN A 172 -8.37 -13.39 -22.67
CA GLN A 172 -8.05 -14.82 -22.59
C GLN A 172 -8.43 -15.44 -21.23
N LEU A 173 -8.24 -14.70 -20.13
CA LEU A 173 -8.66 -15.15 -18.80
C LEU A 173 -10.18 -15.15 -18.67
N GLU A 174 -10.87 -14.17 -19.24
CA GLU A 174 -12.34 -14.11 -19.28
C GLU A 174 -12.90 -15.29 -20.11
N ASP A 175 -12.35 -15.54 -21.31
CA ASP A 175 -12.71 -16.68 -22.15
C ASP A 175 -12.51 -18.01 -21.40
N ALA A 176 -11.35 -18.17 -20.73
CA ALA A 176 -11.09 -19.38 -19.92
C ALA A 176 -12.09 -19.54 -18.77
N SER A 177 -12.47 -18.44 -18.13
CA SER A 177 -13.48 -18.42 -17.06
C SER A 177 -14.89 -18.79 -17.57
N GLU A 178 -15.31 -18.25 -18.71
CA GLU A 178 -16.58 -18.57 -19.36
C GLU A 178 -16.67 -20.04 -19.77
N LEU A 179 -15.55 -20.62 -20.17
CA LEU A 179 -15.46 -22.06 -20.42
C LEU A 179 -15.46 -22.90 -19.15
N GLY A 180 -15.38 -22.26 -17.98
CA GLY A 180 -15.48 -22.93 -16.67
C GLY A 180 -14.13 -23.29 -16.03
N ALA A 181 -13.00 -22.79 -16.55
CA ALA A 181 -11.67 -23.15 -16.06
C ALA A 181 -11.41 -22.78 -14.58
N PHE A 182 -12.08 -21.75 -14.05
CA PHE A 182 -11.92 -21.27 -12.67
C PHE A 182 -13.13 -21.59 -11.78
N VAL A 183 -14.34 -21.67 -12.38
CA VAL A 183 -15.60 -21.96 -11.68
C VAL A 183 -16.42 -22.90 -12.52
N GLY A 184 -16.99 -23.92 -11.90
CA GLY A 184 -17.94 -24.82 -12.54
C GLY A 184 -17.38 -26.13 -13.09
N MET A 185 -16.09 -26.25 -13.41
CA MET A 185 -15.47 -27.52 -13.74
C MET A 185 -15.02 -28.34 -12.53
N ALA A 186 -14.88 -27.75 -11.38
CA ALA A 186 -14.40 -28.45 -10.17
C ALA A 186 -15.34 -29.59 -9.74
N ASP A 187 -16.63 -29.42 -9.94
CA ASP A 187 -17.68 -30.41 -9.57
C ASP A 187 -17.95 -31.42 -10.68
N SER A 188 -17.37 -31.24 -11.86
CA SER A 188 -17.53 -32.19 -12.97
C SER A 188 -16.71 -33.46 -12.72
N PRO A 189 -17.24 -34.63 -13.12
CA PRO A 189 -16.45 -35.86 -13.10
C PRO A 189 -15.22 -35.79 -14.01
N TRP A 190 -15.20 -34.92 -15.02
CA TRP A 190 -14.05 -34.62 -15.89
C TRP A 190 -13.08 -33.58 -15.31
N ALA A 191 -13.25 -33.17 -14.06
CA ALA A 191 -12.36 -32.21 -13.43
C ALA A 191 -10.89 -32.66 -13.45
N GLY A 192 -10.01 -31.85 -14.02
CA GLY A 192 -8.57 -32.12 -14.13
C GLY A 192 -8.21 -33.11 -15.25
N ALA A 193 -9.12 -33.48 -16.13
CA ALA A 193 -8.78 -34.33 -17.27
C ALA A 193 -7.84 -33.64 -18.26
N ASP A 194 -6.83 -34.39 -18.70
CA ASP A 194 -5.79 -33.92 -19.62
C ASP A 194 -6.24 -34.08 -21.08
N ILE A 195 -7.15 -33.21 -21.50
CA ILE A 195 -7.77 -33.25 -22.85
C ILE A 195 -7.61 -31.87 -23.48
N HIS A 196 -6.87 -31.79 -24.60
CA HIS A 196 -6.54 -30.55 -25.29
C HIS A 196 -7.14 -30.40 -26.69
N THR A 197 -7.78 -31.45 -27.22
CA THR A 197 -8.40 -31.41 -28.54
C THR A 197 -9.84 -31.98 -28.50
N ALA A 198 -10.70 -31.47 -29.35
CA ALA A 198 -12.07 -31.95 -29.43
C ALA A 198 -12.13 -33.46 -29.77
N ALA A 199 -11.25 -33.92 -30.68
CA ALA A 199 -11.18 -35.34 -31.05
C ALA A 199 -10.82 -36.24 -29.85
N ALA A 200 -9.82 -35.84 -29.04
CA ALA A 200 -9.47 -36.58 -27.80
C ALA A 200 -10.62 -36.58 -26.80
N GLY A 201 -11.41 -35.51 -26.74
CA GLY A 201 -12.62 -35.42 -25.91
C GLY A 201 -13.72 -36.39 -26.37
N GLU A 202 -13.94 -36.46 -27.67
CA GLU A 202 -14.92 -37.41 -28.25
C GLU A 202 -14.48 -38.86 -28.01
N GLU A 203 -13.19 -39.18 -28.18
CA GLU A 203 -12.64 -40.51 -27.88
C GLU A 203 -12.77 -40.89 -26.42
N ALA A 204 -12.41 -39.96 -25.49
CA ALA A 204 -12.55 -40.17 -24.05
C ALA A 204 -14.03 -40.41 -23.64
N MET A 205 -14.94 -39.62 -24.20
CA MET A 205 -16.37 -39.75 -23.96
C MET A 205 -16.89 -41.10 -24.48
N ALA A 206 -16.50 -41.50 -25.71
CA ALA A 206 -16.87 -42.78 -26.30
C ALA A 206 -16.33 -43.97 -25.46
N LEU A 207 -15.10 -43.86 -24.97
CA LEU A 207 -14.47 -44.83 -24.08
C LEU A 207 -15.25 -44.95 -22.76
N ALA A 208 -15.56 -43.83 -22.10
CA ALA A 208 -16.33 -43.81 -20.86
C ALA A 208 -17.71 -44.44 -21.07
N LYS A 209 -18.41 -44.12 -22.17
CA LYS A 209 -19.71 -44.67 -22.54
C LYS A 209 -19.63 -46.18 -22.82
N LYS A 210 -18.59 -46.66 -23.53
CA LYS A 210 -18.34 -48.08 -23.76
C LYS A 210 -18.10 -48.84 -22.46
N LEU A 211 -17.26 -48.31 -21.60
CA LEU A 211 -16.97 -48.85 -20.28
C LEU A 211 -18.23 -48.95 -19.42
N ALA A 212 -19.00 -47.86 -19.33
CA ALA A 212 -20.23 -47.80 -18.53
C ALA A 212 -21.32 -48.72 -19.00
N SER A 213 -21.58 -48.79 -20.34
CA SER A 213 -22.73 -49.49 -20.89
C SER A 213 -22.48 -50.96 -21.24
N LYS A 214 -21.23 -51.33 -21.50
CA LYS A 214 -20.90 -52.68 -22.01
C LYS A 214 -19.81 -53.37 -21.21
N THR A 215 -18.64 -52.77 -21.07
CA THR A 215 -17.43 -53.47 -20.60
C THR A 215 -17.52 -53.82 -19.10
N ILE A 216 -17.77 -52.85 -18.24
CA ILE A 216 -17.80 -53.07 -16.78
C ILE A 216 -19.03 -53.90 -16.35
N PRO A 217 -20.25 -53.66 -16.88
CA PRO A 217 -21.38 -54.52 -16.60
C PRO A 217 -21.14 -56.01 -16.99
N ALA A 218 -20.48 -56.25 -18.15
CA ALA A 218 -20.16 -57.61 -18.58
C ALA A 218 -19.13 -58.30 -17.67
N VAL A 219 -18.08 -57.56 -17.27
CA VAL A 219 -17.05 -58.08 -16.35
C VAL A 219 -17.63 -58.33 -14.95
N LYS A 220 -18.49 -57.44 -14.45
CA LYS A 220 -19.21 -57.61 -13.18
C LYS A 220 -20.07 -58.86 -13.19
N ALA A 221 -20.90 -59.06 -14.24
CA ALA A 221 -21.73 -60.25 -14.40
C ALA A 221 -20.90 -61.54 -14.53
N GLN A 222 -19.70 -61.48 -15.17
CA GLN A 222 -18.79 -62.62 -15.23
C GLN A 222 -18.18 -62.92 -13.85
N ALA A 223 -17.79 -61.93 -13.06
CA ALA A 223 -17.28 -62.11 -11.72
C ALA A 223 -18.34 -62.70 -10.77
N GLU A 224 -19.57 -62.20 -10.84
CA GLU A 224 -20.72 -62.73 -10.07
C GLU A 224 -20.99 -64.21 -10.42
N ARG A 225 -21.04 -64.53 -11.72
CA ARG A 225 -21.26 -65.90 -12.19
C ARG A 225 -20.12 -66.83 -11.78
N ALA A 226 -18.88 -66.38 -11.95
CA ALA A 226 -17.73 -67.15 -11.53
C ALA A 226 -17.70 -67.41 -10.01
N ALA A 227 -18.12 -66.42 -9.21
CA ALA A 227 -18.27 -66.56 -7.77
C ALA A 227 -19.33 -67.66 -7.40
N GLU A 228 -20.48 -67.64 -8.09
CA GLU A 228 -21.53 -68.66 -7.91
C GLU A 228 -21.02 -70.06 -8.28
N GLU A 229 -20.33 -70.20 -9.42
CA GLU A 229 -19.84 -71.51 -9.91
C GLU A 229 -18.70 -72.07 -9.03
N THR A 230 -17.86 -71.20 -8.49
CA THR A 230 -16.63 -71.59 -7.75
C THR A 230 -16.79 -71.58 -6.22
N GLY A 231 -17.78 -70.85 -5.68
CA GLY A 231 -17.93 -70.59 -4.24
C GLY A 231 -16.95 -69.55 -3.68
N LEU A 232 -16.36 -68.73 -4.55
CA LEU A 232 -15.51 -67.62 -4.16
C LEU A 232 -16.38 -66.39 -3.82
N SER A 233 -15.86 -65.49 -3.00
CA SER A 233 -16.49 -64.17 -2.83
C SER A 233 -16.45 -63.40 -4.13
N VAL A 234 -17.52 -62.61 -4.39
CA VAL A 234 -17.56 -61.74 -5.55
C VAL A 234 -16.45 -60.72 -5.44
N ALA A 235 -15.67 -60.53 -6.49
CA ALA A 235 -14.63 -59.55 -6.55
C ALA A 235 -15.22 -58.13 -6.46
N GLU A 236 -14.75 -57.32 -5.51
CA GLU A 236 -15.26 -55.96 -5.32
C GLU A 236 -14.67 -54.98 -6.35
N THR A 237 -13.39 -55.11 -6.69
CA THR A 237 -12.67 -54.29 -7.65
C THR A 237 -12.23 -55.09 -8.88
N LEU A 238 -11.86 -54.38 -9.97
CA LEU A 238 -11.26 -55.05 -11.13
C LEU A 238 -9.92 -55.69 -10.79
N GLU A 239 -9.13 -55.11 -9.88
CA GLU A 239 -7.85 -55.68 -9.47
C GLU A 239 -8.02 -56.96 -8.65
N ASP A 240 -9.01 -57.01 -7.74
CA ASP A 240 -9.37 -58.26 -7.04
C ASP A 240 -9.81 -59.33 -8.04
N TRP A 241 -10.60 -58.95 -9.06
CA TRP A 241 -11.01 -59.85 -10.11
C TRP A 241 -9.81 -60.41 -10.89
N ARG A 242 -8.85 -59.57 -11.22
CA ARG A 242 -7.62 -60.02 -11.89
C ARG A 242 -6.81 -60.98 -11.00
N GLU A 243 -6.70 -60.68 -9.69
CA GLU A 243 -6.02 -61.61 -8.73
C GLU A 243 -6.72 -62.95 -8.67
N GLN A 244 -8.08 -62.97 -8.63
CA GLN A 244 -8.84 -64.21 -8.65
C GLN A 244 -8.66 -64.96 -9.97
N ILE A 245 -8.69 -64.30 -11.13
CA ILE A 245 -8.43 -64.94 -12.44
C ILE A 245 -7.04 -65.58 -12.50
N GLU A 246 -6.00 -64.87 -12.06
CA GLU A 246 -4.62 -65.43 -12.04
C GLU A 246 -4.50 -66.59 -11.08
N MET A 247 -5.17 -66.57 -9.94
CA MET A 247 -5.27 -67.69 -9.01
C MET A 247 -5.96 -68.88 -9.66
N LEU A 248 -7.13 -68.67 -10.27
CA LEU A 248 -7.90 -69.72 -10.95
C LEU A 248 -7.09 -70.37 -12.10
N ARG A 249 -6.39 -69.56 -12.88
CA ARG A 249 -5.47 -70.04 -13.93
C ARG A 249 -4.34 -70.90 -13.34
N GLY A 250 -3.77 -70.43 -12.27
CA GLY A 250 -2.74 -71.19 -11.59
C GLY A 250 -3.27 -72.52 -11.04
N ILE A 251 -4.43 -72.51 -10.42
CA ILE A 251 -5.10 -73.72 -9.93
C ILE A 251 -5.38 -74.69 -11.10
N SER A 252 -5.90 -74.20 -12.25
CA SER A 252 -6.06 -74.99 -13.45
C SER A 252 -4.79 -75.72 -13.85
N HIS A 253 -3.68 -74.97 -13.93
CA HIS A 253 -2.39 -75.57 -14.27
C HIS A 253 -1.89 -76.59 -13.22
N SER A 254 -2.12 -76.31 -11.93
CA SER A 254 -1.78 -77.25 -10.86
C SER A 254 -2.67 -78.52 -10.88
N LEU A 255 -3.93 -78.42 -11.29
CA LEU A 255 -4.84 -79.55 -11.47
C LEU A 255 -4.51 -80.40 -12.70
N ASP A 256 -3.76 -79.87 -13.67
CA ASP A 256 -3.19 -80.67 -14.76
C ASP A 256 -2.07 -81.62 -14.24
N ILE A 257 -1.38 -81.21 -13.18
CA ILE A 257 -0.27 -81.97 -12.58
C ILE A 257 -0.74 -82.84 -11.41
N PHE A 258 -1.57 -82.29 -10.53
CA PHE A 258 -1.96 -82.93 -9.27
C PHE A 258 -3.46 -83.32 -9.28
N LEU A 259 -3.80 -84.30 -8.42
CA LEU A 259 -5.16 -84.62 -8.07
C LEU A 259 -5.79 -83.51 -7.22
N PRO A 260 -7.09 -83.23 -7.34
CA PRO A 260 -7.78 -82.16 -6.61
C PRO A 260 -7.60 -82.19 -5.08
N GLN A 261 -7.42 -83.37 -4.51
CA GLN A 261 -7.21 -83.61 -3.07
C GLN A 261 -5.97 -82.86 -2.53
N ILE A 262 -5.03 -82.41 -3.38
CA ILE A 262 -3.86 -81.61 -2.99
C ILE A 262 -4.26 -80.28 -2.33
N PHE A 263 -5.44 -79.76 -2.63
CA PHE A 263 -5.90 -78.50 -2.07
C PHE A 263 -6.69 -78.67 -0.76
N GLU A 264 -7.08 -79.89 -0.32
CA GLU A 264 -7.83 -80.13 0.91
C GLU A 264 -7.09 -79.67 2.18
N ARG A 265 -5.79 -79.88 2.24
CA ARG A 265 -4.96 -79.59 3.39
C ARG A 265 -3.77 -78.73 3.01
N SER A 266 -3.14 -78.15 4.01
CA SER A 266 -1.87 -77.46 3.80
C SER A 266 -0.82 -78.44 3.26
N VAL A 267 -0.17 -78.08 2.18
CA VAL A 267 0.95 -78.83 1.60
C VAL A 267 2.29 -78.38 2.12
N GLN A 268 2.33 -77.52 3.13
CA GLN A 268 3.57 -76.94 3.71
C GLN A 268 4.58 -78.01 4.11
N ASP A 269 4.12 -79.06 4.81
CA ASP A 269 4.96 -80.16 5.21
C ASP A 269 5.55 -80.94 4.01
N MET A 270 4.79 -81.06 2.92
CA MET A 270 5.24 -81.68 1.67
C MET A 270 6.25 -80.76 0.94
N VAL A 271 6.05 -79.43 0.98
CA VAL A 271 7.00 -78.44 0.46
C VAL A 271 8.33 -78.60 1.19
N ILE A 272 8.31 -78.64 2.54
CA ILE A 272 9.51 -78.86 3.36
C ILE A 272 10.18 -80.20 3.07
N ALA A 273 9.36 -81.27 2.94
CA ALA A 273 9.87 -82.62 2.68
C ALA A 273 10.52 -82.79 1.30
N THR A 274 10.06 -82.09 0.28
CA THR A 274 10.59 -82.14 -1.10
C THR A 274 11.68 -81.12 -1.38
N ALA A 275 11.87 -80.16 -0.50
CA ALA A 275 12.90 -79.14 -0.62
C ALA A 275 14.33 -79.72 -0.55
N SER A 276 15.33 -79.05 -1.16
CA SER A 276 16.74 -79.37 -1.05
C SER A 276 17.21 -79.19 0.40
N LYS A 277 18.38 -79.75 0.73
CA LYS A 277 18.94 -79.61 2.07
C LYS A 277 19.27 -78.16 2.35
N GLU A 278 19.86 -77.47 1.40
CA GLU A 278 20.23 -76.05 1.46
C GLU A 278 19.03 -75.18 1.68
N TRP A 279 17.92 -75.46 1.03
CA TRP A 279 16.67 -74.68 1.18
C TRP A 279 16.12 -74.80 2.62
N ARG A 280 16.09 -76.06 3.18
CA ARG A 280 15.61 -76.27 4.55
C ARG A 280 16.47 -75.59 5.58
N GLU A 281 17.83 -75.68 5.44
CA GLU A 281 18.75 -74.99 6.33
C GLU A 281 18.59 -73.48 6.29
N SER A 282 18.38 -72.90 5.10
CA SER A 282 18.18 -71.43 4.95
C SER A 282 16.85 -70.93 5.51
N HIS A 283 15.86 -71.82 5.63
CA HIS A 283 14.51 -71.47 6.15
C HIS A 283 14.30 -71.96 7.60
N GLY A 284 15.33 -72.57 8.24
CA GLY A 284 15.27 -73.03 9.62
C GLY A 284 14.33 -74.22 9.83
N GLU A 285 14.04 -75.01 8.76
CA GLU A 285 13.06 -76.08 8.78
C GLU A 285 13.76 -77.44 8.95
N GLU A 286 13.60 -78.11 10.11
CA GLU A 286 14.13 -79.45 10.40
C GLU A 286 13.03 -80.52 10.26
N MET A 287 13.32 -81.60 9.56
CA MET A 287 12.42 -82.75 9.41
C MET A 287 13.14 -84.06 9.53
N LYS A 288 12.53 -84.99 10.30
CA LYS A 288 13.09 -86.36 10.46
C LYS A 288 13.09 -87.11 9.13
N GLY A 289 14.17 -87.85 8.85
CA GLY A 289 14.32 -88.54 7.56
C GLY A 289 13.23 -89.58 7.21
N SER A 290 12.61 -90.20 8.21
CA SER A 290 11.47 -91.13 8.04
C SER A 290 10.20 -90.35 7.61
N GLU A 291 9.97 -89.24 8.24
CA GLU A 291 8.83 -88.37 7.96
C GLU A 291 8.97 -87.71 6.56
N ARG A 292 10.17 -87.29 6.25
CA ARG A 292 10.47 -86.71 4.91
C ARG A 292 10.18 -87.75 3.81
N ARG A 293 10.59 -89.00 3.96
CA ARG A 293 10.33 -90.07 2.98
C ARG A 293 8.85 -90.35 2.84
N ARG A 294 8.09 -90.36 3.96
CA ARG A 294 6.66 -90.56 3.97
C ARG A 294 5.95 -89.44 3.21
N LEU A 295 6.26 -88.17 3.55
CA LEU A 295 5.65 -87.01 2.93
C LEU A 295 6.05 -86.82 1.46
N THR A 296 7.26 -87.10 1.09
CA THR A 296 7.72 -87.10 -0.31
C THR A 296 6.97 -88.15 -1.14
N LYS A 297 6.77 -89.38 -0.55
CA LYS A 297 5.90 -90.39 -1.22
C LYS A 297 4.49 -89.91 -1.36
N GLN A 298 3.87 -89.39 -0.32
CA GLN A 298 2.53 -88.85 -0.35
C GLN A 298 2.38 -87.72 -1.38
N ALA A 299 3.38 -86.84 -1.51
CA ALA A 299 3.39 -85.77 -2.53
C ALA A 299 3.41 -86.37 -3.95
N LYS A 300 4.15 -87.46 -4.17
CA LYS A 300 4.14 -88.17 -5.46
C LYS A 300 2.81 -88.88 -5.74
N ASP A 301 2.13 -89.41 -4.72
CA ASP A 301 0.82 -90.07 -4.85
C ASP A 301 -0.28 -89.06 -5.23
N TYR A 302 -0.09 -87.77 -5.01
CA TYR A 302 -0.98 -86.73 -5.49
C TYR A 302 -0.72 -86.32 -6.95
N VAL A 303 0.40 -86.74 -7.57
CA VAL A 303 0.62 -86.48 -9.00
C VAL A 303 -0.34 -87.32 -9.84
N ARG A 304 -0.99 -86.74 -10.81
CA ARG A 304 -1.91 -87.47 -11.69
C ARG A 304 -1.21 -88.58 -12.47
N PRO A 305 -1.87 -89.76 -12.68
CA PRO A 305 -1.33 -90.78 -13.55
C PRO A 305 -1.13 -90.24 -14.98
N GLY A 306 0.14 -90.33 -15.44
CA GLY A 306 0.52 -89.82 -16.76
C GLY A 306 1.01 -88.37 -16.81
N ALA A 307 0.89 -87.58 -15.72
CA ALA A 307 1.49 -86.24 -15.61
C ALA A 307 2.96 -86.35 -15.13
N VAL A 308 3.80 -85.44 -15.60
CA VAL A 308 5.22 -85.37 -15.22
C VAL A 308 5.47 -84.03 -14.52
N SER A 309 5.82 -84.11 -13.21
CA SER A 309 6.35 -82.95 -12.51
C SER A 309 7.86 -82.95 -12.65
N HIS A 310 8.44 -81.94 -13.27
CA HIS A 310 9.89 -81.83 -13.45
C HIS A 310 10.59 -81.31 -12.17
N ASP A 311 9.88 -80.55 -11.35
CA ASP A 311 10.34 -80.03 -10.05
C ASP A 311 9.15 -80.08 -9.05
N LEU A 312 9.05 -81.23 -8.37
CA LEU A 312 7.98 -81.47 -7.41
C LEU A 312 7.93 -80.46 -6.26
N HIS A 313 9.07 -79.96 -5.82
CA HIS A 313 9.15 -78.96 -4.79
C HIS A 313 8.56 -77.63 -5.25
N ARG A 314 9.01 -77.13 -6.40
CA ARG A 314 8.51 -75.91 -7.01
C ARG A 314 7.00 -75.95 -7.28
N ASP A 315 6.54 -77.05 -7.78
CA ASP A 315 5.13 -77.24 -8.07
C ASP A 315 4.28 -77.24 -6.78
N LEU A 316 4.77 -77.85 -5.69
CA LEU A 316 4.12 -77.83 -4.37
C LEU A 316 4.15 -76.43 -3.72
N VAL A 317 5.22 -75.68 -3.86
CA VAL A 317 5.29 -74.27 -3.43
C VAL A 317 4.21 -73.44 -4.16
N THR A 318 4.03 -73.69 -5.45
CA THR A 318 2.98 -73.03 -6.25
C THR A 318 1.58 -73.39 -5.74
N VAL A 319 1.31 -74.65 -5.48
CA VAL A 319 0.05 -75.13 -4.90
C VAL A 319 -0.23 -74.48 -3.53
N GLN A 320 0.79 -74.42 -2.65
CA GLN A 320 0.65 -73.80 -1.34
C GLN A 320 0.26 -72.30 -1.46
N ARG A 321 0.95 -71.58 -2.33
CA ARG A 321 0.64 -70.15 -2.59
C ARG A 321 -0.77 -69.97 -3.15
N GLN A 322 -1.18 -70.79 -4.11
CA GLN A 322 -2.52 -70.72 -4.67
C GLN A 322 -3.59 -71.05 -3.61
N ARG A 323 -3.32 -72.01 -2.73
CA ARG A 323 -4.22 -72.33 -1.63
C ARG A 323 -4.36 -71.20 -0.62
N GLU A 324 -3.28 -70.46 -0.32
CA GLU A 324 -3.36 -69.30 0.55
C GLU A 324 -4.19 -68.16 -0.06
N VAL A 325 -4.03 -67.92 -1.35
CA VAL A 325 -4.87 -66.95 -2.07
C VAL A 325 -6.32 -67.40 -2.16
N TRP A 326 -6.56 -68.70 -2.48
CA TRP A 326 -7.91 -69.26 -2.52
C TRP A 326 -8.66 -69.08 -1.18
N LYS A 327 -8.02 -69.36 -0.06
CA LYS A 327 -8.60 -69.18 1.28
C LYS A 327 -8.98 -67.73 1.60
N ARG A 328 -8.36 -66.79 0.95
CA ARG A 328 -8.70 -65.35 1.13
C ARG A 328 -10.05 -65.04 0.53
N TYR A 329 -10.41 -65.66 -0.56
CA TYR A 329 -11.65 -65.43 -1.32
C TYR A 329 -12.73 -66.49 -1.10
N SER A 330 -12.43 -67.66 -0.51
CA SER A 330 -13.39 -68.75 -0.29
C SER A 330 -13.86 -68.78 1.17
N ALA A 331 -15.18 -68.81 1.37
CA ALA A 331 -15.80 -68.94 2.69
C ALA A 331 -15.85 -70.42 3.18
N GLU A 332 -15.72 -71.40 2.30
CA GLU A 332 -15.79 -72.82 2.61
C GLU A 332 -14.50 -73.55 2.27
N SER A 333 -14.20 -74.61 3.02
CA SER A 333 -13.04 -75.51 2.73
C SER A 333 -13.33 -76.51 1.63
N SER A 334 -14.07 -76.07 0.58
CA SER A 334 -14.41 -76.87 -0.57
C SER A 334 -13.24 -76.97 -1.57
N TRP A 335 -13.27 -77.95 -2.42
CA TRP A 335 -12.30 -78.12 -3.50
C TRP A 335 -12.42 -76.95 -4.48
N PRO A 336 -11.25 -76.46 -5.00
CA PRO A 336 -11.27 -75.44 -6.03
C PRO A 336 -12.03 -75.94 -7.25
N LYS A 337 -13.10 -75.21 -7.59
CA LYS A 337 -13.84 -75.40 -8.84
C LYS A 337 -13.38 -74.32 -9.84
N LEU A 338 -13.29 -74.70 -11.10
CA LEU A 338 -12.96 -73.76 -12.18
C LEU A 338 -14.23 -73.32 -12.87
N PRO A 339 -14.42 -71.99 -13.14
CA PRO A 339 -15.56 -71.53 -13.88
C PRO A 339 -15.47 -71.90 -15.37
N GLU A 340 -16.61 -71.99 -16.04
CA GLU A 340 -16.65 -72.21 -17.49
C GLU A 340 -16.12 -70.93 -18.24
N GLY A 341 -15.44 -71.17 -19.35
CA GLY A 341 -14.98 -70.04 -20.21
C GLY A 341 -13.82 -69.19 -19.70
N MET A 342 -12.90 -69.77 -18.93
CA MET A 342 -11.71 -69.10 -18.36
C MET A 342 -10.94 -68.20 -19.38
N THR A 343 -10.81 -68.65 -20.64
CA THR A 343 -10.14 -67.85 -21.67
C THR A 343 -10.86 -66.56 -21.95
N GLN A 344 -12.18 -66.61 -22.11
CA GLN A 344 -13.04 -65.47 -22.37
C GLN A 344 -13.07 -64.50 -21.15
N ILE A 345 -13.15 -65.06 -19.93
CA ILE A 345 -13.09 -64.28 -18.67
C ILE A 345 -11.80 -63.48 -18.62
N ARG A 346 -10.65 -64.12 -18.88
CA ARG A 346 -9.36 -63.48 -18.88
C ARG A 346 -9.23 -62.37 -19.94
N GLU A 347 -9.72 -62.63 -21.16
CA GLU A 347 -9.68 -61.65 -22.25
C GLU A 347 -10.53 -60.42 -21.91
N SER A 348 -11.75 -60.63 -21.40
CA SER A 348 -12.63 -59.56 -20.98
C SER A 348 -12.02 -58.70 -19.85
N ALA A 349 -11.45 -59.36 -18.84
CA ALA A 349 -10.80 -58.62 -17.73
C ALA A 349 -9.56 -57.85 -18.21
N ARG A 350 -8.79 -58.42 -19.16
CA ARG A 350 -7.65 -57.74 -19.75
C ARG A 350 -8.06 -56.53 -20.59
N GLU A 351 -9.12 -56.67 -21.42
CA GLU A 351 -9.64 -55.56 -22.21
C GLU A 351 -10.17 -54.44 -21.30
N ALA A 352 -10.93 -54.78 -20.27
CA ALA A 352 -11.42 -53.81 -19.29
C ALA A 352 -10.27 -53.08 -18.57
N GLY A 353 -9.26 -53.85 -18.16
CA GLY A 353 -8.07 -53.26 -17.53
C GLY A 353 -7.33 -52.26 -18.42
N GLY A 354 -7.13 -52.60 -19.69
CA GLY A 354 -6.50 -51.71 -20.68
C GLY A 354 -7.31 -50.44 -20.95
N GLN A 355 -8.65 -50.60 -21.11
CA GLN A 355 -9.55 -49.45 -21.31
C GLN A 355 -9.60 -48.51 -20.07
N LEU A 356 -9.60 -49.09 -18.87
CA LEU A 356 -9.52 -48.26 -17.65
C LEU A 356 -8.17 -47.58 -17.49
N GLU A 357 -7.08 -48.24 -17.87
CA GLU A 357 -5.74 -47.67 -17.84
C GLU A 357 -5.60 -46.48 -18.81
N GLU A 358 -6.21 -46.59 -19.99
CA GLU A 358 -6.31 -45.49 -20.95
C GLU A 358 -7.09 -44.31 -20.35
N LEU A 359 -8.22 -44.55 -19.69
CA LEU A 359 -9.02 -43.51 -19.04
C LEU A 359 -8.33 -42.95 -17.80
N GLU A 360 -7.59 -43.75 -17.03
CA GLU A 360 -6.74 -43.28 -15.91
C GLU A 360 -5.63 -42.35 -16.39
N GLY A 361 -5.09 -42.60 -17.58
CA GLY A 361 -4.12 -41.70 -18.22
C GLY A 361 -4.69 -40.31 -18.53
N ILE A 362 -5.96 -40.24 -18.84
CA ILE A 362 -6.68 -38.97 -19.11
C ILE A 362 -7.12 -38.29 -17.81
N LEU A 363 -7.37 -39.06 -16.74
CA LEU A 363 -7.86 -38.58 -15.44
C LEU A 363 -6.77 -38.70 -14.35
N PRO A 364 -5.76 -37.82 -14.31
CA PRO A 364 -4.64 -37.96 -13.41
C PRO A 364 -5.07 -37.98 -11.94
N GLY A 365 -4.53 -38.96 -11.19
CA GLY A 365 -4.82 -39.12 -9.77
C GLY A 365 -6.01 -40.00 -9.44
N ARG A 366 -6.77 -40.48 -10.44
CA ARG A 366 -7.83 -41.49 -10.26
C ARG A 366 -7.26 -42.89 -10.42
N LYS A 367 -7.65 -43.81 -9.54
CA LYS A 367 -7.29 -45.24 -9.58
C LYS A 367 -8.54 -46.07 -9.85
N LEU A 368 -9.02 -46.03 -11.08
CA LEU A 368 -10.32 -46.62 -11.46
C LEU A 368 -10.34 -48.12 -11.26
N ARG A 369 -9.24 -48.82 -11.53
CA ARG A 369 -9.12 -50.29 -11.36
C ARG A 369 -9.24 -50.74 -9.90
N MET A 370 -8.97 -49.85 -8.94
CA MET A 370 -9.07 -50.12 -7.50
C MET A 370 -10.39 -49.65 -6.90
N MET A 371 -11.27 -49.07 -7.69
CA MET A 371 -12.59 -48.62 -7.27
C MET A 371 -13.56 -49.79 -7.23
N PRO A 372 -14.46 -49.89 -6.23
CA PRO A 372 -15.52 -50.88 -6.21
C PRO A 372 -16.35 -50.81 -7.50
N MET A 373 -16.64 -51.97 -8.12
CA MET A 373 -17.28 -52.03 -9.46
C MET A 373 -18.62 -51.29 -9.52
N GLY A 374 -19.36 -51.20 -8.40
CA GLY A 374 -20.59 -50.40 -8.34
C GLY A 374 -20.31 -48.90 -8.45
N GLU A 375 -19.41 -48.39 -7.62
CA GLU A 375 -19.00 -46.98 -7.63
C GLU A 375 -18.31 -46.60 -8.93
N LEU A 376 -17.50 -47.50 -9.49
CA LEU A 376 -16.86 -47.33 -10.80
C LEU A 376 -17.92 -47.17 -11.90
N LEU A 377 -18.98 -47.98 -11.90
CA LEU A 377 -20.06 -47.90 -12.87
C LEU A 377 -20.79 -46.55 -12.76
N ASP A 378 -21.15 -46.12 -11.55
CA ASP A 378 -21.79 -44.83 -11.31
C ASP A 378 -20.90 -43.66 -11.77
N PHE A 379 -19.59 -43.74 -11.49
CA PHE A 379 -18.62 -42.74 -11.95
C PHE A 379 -18.50 -42.71 -13.47
N LEU A 380 -18.39 -43.87 -14.13
CA LEU A 380 -18.33 -43.96 -15.59
C LEU A 380 -19.62 -43.46 -16.26
N LEU A 381 -20.77 -43.71 -15.65
CA LEU A 381 -22.06 -43.18 -16.10
C LEU A 381 -22.07 -41.65 -15.98
N SER A 382 -21.60 -41.10 -14.86
CA SER A 382 -21.51 -39.65 -14.69
C SER A 382 -20.59 -39.01 -15.73
N LEU A 383 -19.42 -39.61 -16.03
CA LEU A 383 -18.54 -39.19 -17.12
C LEU A 383 -19.28 -39.20 -18.48
N SER A 384 -20.01 -40.27 -18.79
CA SER A 384 -20.70 -40.45 -20.07
C SER A 384 -21.87 -39.49 -20.28
N MET A 385 -22.41 -38.92 -19.23
CA MET A 385 -23.55 -37.99 -19.24
C MET A 385 -23.14 -36.52 -19.26
N ASP A 386 -21.89 -36.17 -18.91
CA ASP A 386 -21.43 -34.80 -18.84
C ASP A 386 -20.85 -34.29 -20.18
N GLU A 387 -21.71 -34.25 -21.19
CA GLU A 387 -21.40 -33.70 -22.51
C GLU A 387 -21.14 -32.18 -22.44
N GLY A 388 -21.79 -31.49 -21.50
CA GLY A 388 -21.68 -30.05 -21.35
C GLY A 388 -20.28 -29.60 -20.93
N THR A 389 -19.64 -30.31 -20.00
CA THR A 389 -18.25 -30.05 -19.64
C THR A 389 -17.30 -30.48 -20.76
N MET A 390 -17.50 -31.65 -21.33
CA MET A 390 -16.63 -32.19 -22.37
C MET A 390 -16.55 -31.27 -23.61
N SER A 391 -17.64 -30.61 -24.00
CA SER A 391 -17.65 -29.70 -25.15
C SER A 391 -16.77 -28.45 -24.93
N ARG A 392 -16.51 -28.05 -23.69
CA ARG A 392 -15.75 -26.84 -23.33
C ARG A 392 -14.32 -27.15 -22.87
N LEU A 393 -14.11 -28.29 -22.25
CA LEU A 393 -12.88 -28.71 -21.60
C LEU A 393 -11.63 -28.61 -22.51
N PRO A 394 -11.62 -29.09 -23.77
CA PRO A 394 -10.44 -29.02 -24.61
C PRO A 394 -9.99 -27.58 -24.85
N ARG A 395 -10.96 -26.69 -25.12
CA ARG A 395 -10.65 -25.27 -25.35
C ARG A 395 -10.20 -24.56 -24.08
N ALA A 396 -10.81 -24.88 -22.92
CA ALA A 396 -10.38 -24.35 -21.63
C ALA A 396 -8.93 -24.76 -21.31
N ASN A 397 -8.61 -26.05 -21.49
CA ASN A 397 -7.27 -26.58 -21.27
C ASN A 397 -6.22 -25.96 -22.22
N GLU A 398 -6.57 -25.77 -23.50
CA GLU A 398 -5.70 -25.08 -24.47
C GLU A 398 -5.39 -23.66 -24.02
N LEU A 399 -6.40 -22.87 -23.60
CA LEU A 399 -6.21 -21.50 -23.11
C LEU A 399 -5.40 -21.47 -21.82
N VAL A 400 -5.70 -22.36 -20.88
CA VAL A 400 -4.94 -22.49 -19.63
C VAL A 400 -3.49 -22.87 -19.89
N ALA A 401 -3.23 -23.81 -20.81
CA ALA A 401 -1.86 -24.19 -21.20
C ALA A 401 -1.11 -23.02 -21.83
N LYS A 402 -1.76 -22.26 -22.71
CA LYS A 402 -1.21 -21.06 -23.32
C LYS A 402 -0.86 -20.00 -22.26
N LEU A 403 -1.80 -19.66 -21.37
CA LEU A 403 -1.59 -18.73 -20.27
C LEU A 403 -0.44 -19.15 -19.36
N LYS A 404 -0.31 -20.44 -19.06
CA LYS A 404 0.82 -20.97 -18.28
C LYS A 404 2.16 -20.80 -19.00
N ALA A 405 2.20 -21.05 -20.31
CA ALA A 405 3.40 -20.87 -21.14
C ALA A 405 3.84 -19.39 -21.25
N GLU A 406 2.87 -18.48 -21.19
CA GLU A 406 3.09 -17.02 -21.21
C GLU A 406 3.44 -16.42 -19.83
N GLY A 407 3.63 -17.26 -18.79
CA GLY A 407 4.04 -16.81 -17.45
C GLY A 407 2.90 -16.60 -16.44
N PHE A 408 1.64 -16.83 -16.84
CA PHE A 408 0.46 -16.63 -15.98
C PHE A 408 0.05 -17.87 -15.17
N GLY A 409 0.93 -18.86 -15.05
CA GLY A 409 0.62 -20.08 -14.31
C GLY A 409 0.21 -19.84 -12.86
N GLY A 410 0.83 -18.86 -12.19
CA GLY A 410 0.46 -18.42 -10.84
C GLY A 410 -0.93 -17.79 -10.77
N VAL A 411 -1.31 -17.00 -11.78
CA VAL A 411 -2.63 -16.36 -11.88
C VAL A 411 -3.72 -17.40 -12.10
N VAL A 412 -3.52 -18.31 -13.06
CA VAL A 412 -4.44 -19.41 -13.33
C VAL A 412 -4.69 -20.25 -12.08
N LYS A 413 -3.63 -20.59 -11.36
CA LYS A 413 -3.73 -21.36 -10.12
C LYS A 413 -4.51 -20.61 -9.05
N ASP A 414 -4.19 -19.34 -8.79
CA ASP A 414 -4.87 -18.50 -7.79
C ASP A 414 -6.37 -18.35 -8.14
N PHE A 415 -6.69 -18.11 -9.41
CA PHE A 415 -8.08 -17.96 -9.85
C PHE A 415 -8.88 -19.24 -9.71
N SER A 416 -8.26 -20.39 -10.02
CA SER A 416 -8.91 -21.70 -9.85
C SER A 416 -9.12 -22.05 -8.37
N GLU A 417 -8.12 -21.82 -7.50
CA GLU A 417 -8.21 -22.12 -6.07
C GLU A 417 -9.24 -21.23 -5.34
N ARG A 418 -9.39 -19.98 -5.77
CA ARG A 418 -10.35 -19.04 -5.18
C ARG A 418 -11.72 -19.02 -5.85
N GLY A 419 -11.87 -19.69 -6.98
CA GLY A 419 -13.10 -19.68 -7.76
C GLY A 419 -13.44 -18.27 -8.26
N VAL A 420 -12.49 -17.59 -8.90
CA VAL A 420 -12.66 -16.22 -9.40
C VAL A 420 -13.66 -16.22 -10.57
N ARG A 421 -14.70 -15.41 -10.44
CA ARG A 421 -15.75 -15.29 -11.47
C ARG A 421 -15.30 -14.32 -12.56
N THR A 422 -15.87 -14.47 -13.76
CA THR A 422 -15.53 -13.66 -14.94
C THR A 422 -15.57 -12.16 -14.66
N GLU A 423 -16.59 -11.68 -13.95
CA GLU A 423 -16.76 -10.25 -13.64
C GLU A 423 -15.68 -9.69 -12.71
N GLN A 424 -14.96 -10.55 -11.99
CA GLN A 424 -13.91 -10.17 -11.05
C GLN A 424 -12.52 -10.11 -11.72
N ILE A 425 -12.35 -10.77 -12.86
CA ILE A 425 -11.06 -10.93 -13.55
C ILE A 425 -10.39 -9.58 -13.84
N PRO A 426 -11.08 -8.55 -14.38
CA PRO A 426 -10.45 -7.27 -14.68
C PRO A 426 -9.79 -6.63 -13.44
N ALA A 427 -10.51 -6.61 -12.33
CA ALA A 427 -10.02 -6.03 -11.08
C ALA A 427 -8.88 -6.84 -10.46
N GLU A 428 -8.98 -8.18 -10.47
CA GLU A 428 -7.93 -9.07 -9.97
C GLU A 428 -6.65 -8.96 -10.80
N LEU A 429 -6.76 -8.91 -12.12
CA LEU A 429 -5.62 -8.74 -13.01
C LEU A 429 -4.97 -7.36 -12.87
N ASP A 430 -5.79 -6.31 -12.72
CA ASP A 430 -5.29 -4.95 -12.47
C ASP A 430 -4.54 -4.87 -11.14
N LEU A 431 -5.03 -5.52 -10.09
CA LEU A 431 -4.33 -5.62 -8.81
C LEU A 431 -2.98 -6.33 -8.97
N ILE A 432 -2.96 -7.49 -9.64
CA ILE A 432 -1.73 -8.27 -9.86
C ILE A 432 -0.71 -7.45 -10.63
N TYR A 433 -1.11 -6.84 -11.75
CA TYR A 433 -0.24 -6.02 -12.58
C TYR A 433 0.31 -4.80 -11.84
N SER A 434 -0.60 -4.01 -11.23
CA SER A 434 -0.23 -2.79 -10.52
C SER A 434 0.67 -3.05 -9.32
N ALA A 435 0.41 -4.13 -8.57
CA ALA A 435 1.23 -4.51 -7.43
C ALA A 435 2.62 -5.05 -7.86
N SER A 436 2.68 -5.83 -8.94
CA SER A 436 3.94 -6.33 -9.49
C SER A 436 4.81 -5.19 -10.01
N LEU A 437 4.21 -4.24 -10.73
CA LEU A 437 4.89 -3.04 -11.23
C LEU A 437 5.39 -2.15 -10.08
N PHE A 438 4.55 -1.95 -9.05
CA PHE A 438 4.92 -1.20 -7.86
C PHE A 438 6.17 -1.80 -7.18
N GLU A 439 6.21 -3.11 -6.96
CA GLU A 439 7.34 -3.78 -6.34
C GLU A 439 8.64 -3.63 -7.18
N GLN A 440 8.52 -3.68 -8.51
CA GLN A 440 9.66 -3.47 -9.41
C GLN A 440 10.19 -2.04 -9.34
N LEU A 441 9.32 -1.03 -9.39
CA LEU A 441 9.74 0.37 -9.30
C LEU A 441 10.36 0.70 -7.95
N VAL A 442 9.78 0.22 -6.86
CA VAL A 442 10.36 0.37 -5.52
C VAL A 442 11.72 -0.32 -5.41
N GLY A 443 11.84 -1.55 -5.94
CA GLY A 443 13.08 -2.31 -5.92
C GLY A 443 14.22 -1.64 -6.72
N ARG A 444 13.92 -0.89 -7.77
CA ARG A 444 14.90 -0.15 -8.58
C ARG A 444 15.40 1.13 -7.91
N SER A 445 14.64 1.72 -6.98
CA SER A 445 15.01 2.95 -6.29
C SER A 445 15.68 2.66 -4.95
N PRO A 446 17.00 2.95 -4.79
CA PRO A 446 17.68 2.81 -3.49
C PRO A 446 17.08 3.70 -2.41
N ALA A 447 16.54 4.87 -2.77
CA ALA A 447 15.90 5.78 -1.84
C ALA A 447 14.60 5.19 -1.25
N LEU A 448 13.81 4.47 -2.07
CA LEU A 448 12.57 3.86 -1.62
C LEU A 448 12.79 2.51 -0.95
N SER A 449 13.66 1.66 -1.50
CA SER A 449 13.87 0.28 -1.01
C SER A 449 14.58 0.21 0.35
N ARG A 450 15.42 1.21 0.68
CA ARG A 450 16.17 1.27 1.95
C ARG A 450 15.45 2.05 3.04
N THR A 451 14.43 2.85 2.69
CA THR A 451 13.75 3.73 3.64
C THR A 451 12.52 3.05 4.21
N THR A 452 12.54 2.78 5.51
CA THR A 452 11.36 2.28 6.24
C THR A 452 10.48 3.46 6.68
N PRO A 453 9.18 3.24 6.95
CA PRO A 453 8.29 4.28 7.51
C PRO A 453 8.83 4.88 8.81
N ALA A 454 9.51 4.08 9.64
CA ALA A 454 10.13 4.55 10.88
C ALA A 454 11.31 5.49 10.59
N ASN A 455 12.18 5.12 9.64
CA ASN A 455 13.32 5.97 9.24
C ASN A 455 12.83 7.29 8.61
N LEU A 456 11.78 7.24 7.79
CA LEU A 456 11.18 8.43 7.19
C LEU A 456 10.63 9.37 8.27
N ALA A 457 9.96 8.83 9.28
CA ALA A 457 9.46 9.63 10.40
C ALA A 457 10.61 10.30 11.18
N VAL A 458 11.72 9.60 11.40
CA VAL A 458 12.93 10.15 12.03
C VAL A 458 13.54 11.25 11.18
N LEU A 459 13.73 11.02 9.87
CA LEU A 459 14.23 12.05 8.93
C LEU A 459 13.35 13.30 8.92
N ALA A 460 12.04 13.12 8.83
CA ALA A 460 11.09 14.24 8.85
C ALA A 460 11.09 15.00 10.20
N ALA A 461 11.29 14.30 11.31
CA ALA A 461 11.43 14.93 12.61
C ALA A 461 12.75 15.69 12.72
N GLU A 462 13.84 15.12 12.21
CA GLU A 462 15.17 15.73 12.19
C GLU A 462 15.17 17.00 11.33
N VAL A 463 14.58 16.97 10.10
CA VAL A 463 14.43 18.18 9.29
C VAL A 463 13.70 19.27 10.06
N ARG A 464 12.55 18.93 10.69
CA ARG A 464 11.76 19.90 11.46
C ARG A 464 12.53 20.48 12.67
N ARG A 465 13.35 19.68 13.32
CA ARG A 465 14.20 20.12 14.42
C ARG A 465 15.28 21.07 13.91
N LEU A 466 16.07 20.64 12.93
CA LEU A 466 17.16 21.43 12.35
C LEU A 466 16.65 22.72 11.69
N ASP A 467 15.50 22.69 11.02
CA ASP A 467 14.88 23.86 10.40
C ASP A 467 14.45 24.90 11.45
N ARG A 468 13.92 24.44 12.59
CA ARG A 468 13.58 25.29 13.73
C ARG A 468 14.84 25.93 14.34
N GLU A 469 15.84 25.10 14.64
CA GLU A 469 17.14 25.59 15.17
C GLU A 469 17.80 26.57 14.19
N HIS A 470 17.75 26.25 12.88
CA HIS A 470 18.26 27.17 11.86
C HIS A 470 17.49 28.48 11.83
N THR A 471 16.17 28.45 11.93
CA THR A 471 15.34 29.65 11.99
C THR A 471 15.73 30.56 13.17
N GLU A 472 16.02 29.95 14.33
CA GLU A 472 16.49 30.70 15.51
C GLU A 472 17.85 31.37 15.28
N THR A 473 18.69 30.85 14.39
CA THR A 473 20.00 31.48 14.06
C THR A 473 19.90 32.64 13.07
N LEU A 474 18.77 32.80 12.36
CA LEU A 474 18.64 33.83 11.31
C LEU A 474 18.64 35.26 11.83
N ALA A 475 18.37 35.47 13.12
CA ALA A 475 18.50 36.78 13.76
C ALA A 475 19.94 37.30 13.78
N GLY A 476 20.93 36.43 13.87
CA GLY A 476 22.36 36.81 13.98
C GLY A 476 22.84 37.72 12.85
N PRO A 477 22.72 37.32 11.58
CA PRO A 477 23.14 38.15 10.44
C PRO A 477 22.43 39.51 10.38
N VAL A 478 21.13 39.56 10.67
CA VAL A 478 20.32 40.79 10.68
C VAL A 478 20.82 41.72 11.79
N SER A 479 20.98 41.21 13.02
CA SER A 479 21.48 41.99 14.16
C SER A 479 22.87 42.51 13.90
N ARG A 480 23.80 41.72 13.35
CA ARG A 480 25.15 42.15 12.97
C ARG A 480 25.14 43.28 11.96
N ALA A 481 24.30 43.18 10.92
CA ALA A 481 24.16 44.24 9.92
C ALA A 481 23.71 45.55 10.55
N VAL A 482 22.67 45.51 11.40
CA VAL A 482 22.16 46.71 12.09
C VAL A 482 23.21 47.28 13.05
N VAL A 483 23.86 46.45 13.86
CA VAL A 483 24.93 46.92 14.80
C VAL A 483 26.08 47.54 14.04
N ARG A 484 26.49 46.99 12.90
CA ARG A 484 27.52 47.57 12.04
C ARG A 484 27.15 48.99 11.57
N ILE A 485 25.92 49.15 11.03
CA ILE A 485 25.40 50.43 10.55
C ILE A 485 25.31 51.45 11.70
N MET A 486 24.83 51.02 12.86
CA MET A 486 24.77 51.84 14.06
C MET A 486 26.18 52.33 14.46
N ARG A 487 27.17 51.42 14.54
CA ARG A 487 28.56 51.77 14.89
C ARG A 487 29.16 52.76 13.89
N GLU A 488 28.97 52.58 12.61
CA GLU A 488 29.37 53.51 11.58
C GLU A 488 28.72 54.88 11.76
N THR A 489 27.42 54.93 12.06
CA THR A 489 26.67 56.15 12.29
C THR A 489 27.16 56.90 13.51
N ILE A 490 27.40 56.19 14.62
CA ILE A 490 27.97 56.77 15.86
C ILE A 490 29.39 57.27 15.62
N SER A 491 30.23 56.52 14.93
CA SER A 491 31.64 56.94 14.67
C SER A 491 31.72 58.21 13.85
N LYS A 492 30.84 58.38 12.88
CA LYS A 492 30.73 59.57 12.02
C LYS A 492 30.14 60.80 12.75
N ARG A 493 29.42 60.60 13.89
CA ARG A 493 28.65 61.62 14.62
C ARG A 493 28.88 61.55 16.12
N ARG A 494 30.14 61.45 16.53
CA ARG A 494 30.55 61.17 17.91
C ARG A 494 30.07 62.27 18.88
N GLU A 495 30.22 63.56 18.50
CA GLU A 495 29.78 64.69 19.31
C GLU A 495 28.23 64.70 19.48
N ASP A 496 27.49 64.52 18.41
CA ASP A 496 26.03 64.43 18.44
C ASP A 496 25.54 63.26 19.29
N THR A 497 26.27 62.14 19.28
CA THR A 497 25.96 60.98 20.11
C THR A 497 26.02 61.25 21.59
N LEU A 498 27.05 61.99 22.02
CA LEU A 498 27.21 62.40 23.42
C LEU A 498 26.11 63.39 23.86
N LYS A 499 25.79 64.35 23.00
CA LYS A 499 24.67 65.28 23.24
C LYS A 499 23.33 64.60 23.34
N LEU A 500 23.08 63.60 22.45
CA LEU A 500 21.88 62.83 22.46
C LEU A 500 21.75 61.95 23.73
N ASP A 501 22.84 61.28 24.16
CA ASP A 501 22.86 60.47 25.38
C ASP A 501 22.57 61.35 26.63
N ASP A 502 23.16 62.53 26.76
CA ASP A 502 22.89 63.47 27.83
C ASP A 502 21.44 64.01 27.83
N GLN A 503 20.90 64.32 26.64
CA GLN A 503 19.51 64.77 26.49
C GLN A 503 18.49 63.67 26.87
N LEU A 504 18.74 62.45 26.49
CA LEU A 504 17.89 61.30 26.82
C LEU A 504 18.02 60.85 28.29
N GLU A 505 19.14 61.16 28.97
CA GLU A 505 19.32 60.91 30.39
C GLU A 505 18.39 61.76 31.24
N ARG A 506 18.20 63.01 30.82
CA ARG A 506 17.36 64.02 31.52
C ARG A 506 15.87 63.86 31.17
N TYR A 507 15.37 62.68 31.02
CA TYR A 507 14.08 62.30 30.44
C TYR A 507 12.91 63.23 30.79
N SER A 508 12.29 63.78 29.74
CA SER A 508 10.93 64.30 29.72
C SER A 508 10.33 64.02 28.33
N THR A 509 9.01 64.02 28.19
CA THR A 509 8.36 63.80 26.89
C THR A 509 8.78 64.85 25.86
N GLY A 510 8.96 66.11 26.28
CA GLY A 510 9.49 67.17 25.43
C GLY A 510 10.96 66.92 25.01
N ALA A 511 11.82 66.52 25.93
CA ALA A 511 13.21 66.18 25.61
C ALA A 511 13.35 65.01 24.63
N LEU A 512 12.44 64.02 24.72
CA LEU A 512 12.39 62.90 23.78
C LEU A 512 11.97 63.38 22.37
N ARG A 513 10.94 64.20 22.28
CA ARG A 513 10.50 64.81 21.02
C ARG A 513 11.58 65.61 20.35
N ASP A 514 12.25 66.51 21.12
CA ASP A 514 13.31 67.35 20.61
C ASP A 514 14.55 66.52 20.19
N ALA A 515 14.89 65.44 20.91
CA ALA A 515 15.97 64.50 20.56
C ALA A 515 15.69 63.79 19.23
N ILE A 516 14.46 63.32 19.00
CA ILE A 516 13.99 62.68 17.76
C ILE A 516 14.08 63.67 16.57
N ALA A 517 13.70 64.92 16.78
CA ALA A 517 13.74 65.96 15.75
C ALA A 517 15.19 66.41 15.43
N THR A 518 16.05 66.52 16.44
CA THR A 518 17.42 67.06 16.29
C THR A 518 18.41 65.97 15.78
N TYR A 519 18.27 64.72 16.24
CA TYR A 519 19.20 63.63 15.94
C TYR A 519 18.54 62.45 15.21
N PRO A 520 17.73 62.64 14.16
CA PRO A 520 16.93 61.58 13.58
C PRO A 520 17.73 60.36 13.13
N ARG A 521 18.91 60.57 12.52
CA ARG A 521 19.75 59.46 12.04
C ARG A 521 20.37 58.62 13.16
N LEU A 522 20.71 59.20 14.28
CA LEU A 522 21.24 58.47 15.44
C LEU A 522 20.14 57.65 16.12
N VAL A 523 18.98 58.26 16.29
CA VAL A 523 17.83 57.62 16.90
C VAL A 523 17.33 56.44 16.04
N GLN A 524 17.20 56.65 14.72
CA GLN A 524 16.81 55.60 13.77
C GLN A 524 17.87 54.48 13.68
N ALA A 525 19.18 54.82 13.70
CA ALA A 525 20.23 53.82 13.68
C ALA A 525 20.27 52.98 14.96
N SER A 526 19.92 53.55 16.13
CA SER A 526 19.88 52.85 17.41
C SER A 526 18.75 51.77 17.45
N ARG A 527 17.62 52.06 16.84
CA ARG A 527 16.42 51.20 16.72
C ARG A 527 15.74 51.49 15.39
N PRO A 528 16.00 50.72 14.35
CA PRO A 528 15.52 51.04 13.00
C PRO A 528 14.03 50.81 12.79
N VAL A 529 13.34 50.01 13.63
CA VAL A 529 11.93 49.66 13.52
C VAL A 529 11.13 50.39 14.60
N TRP A 530 10.32 51.36 14.21
CA TRP A 530 9.48 52.14 15.09
C TRP A 530 8.04 51.72 15.01
N VAL A 531 7.46 51.28 16.12
CA VAL A 531 6.03 50.89 16.25
C VAL A 531 5.32 52.03 17.00
N ILE A 532 4.61 52.88 16.27
CA ILE A 532 3.97 54.07 16.83
C ILE A 532 2.47 54.05 16.49
N PRO A 533 1.58 54.11 17.50
CA PRO A 533 0.14 54.31 17.26
C PRO A 533 -0.13 55.64 16.53
N SER A 534 -1.11 55.62 15.61
CA SER A 534 -1.46 56.79 14.79
C SER A 534 -1.75 58.05 15.61
N MET A 535 -2.37 57.91 16.79
CA MET A 535 -2.75 59.01 17.67
C MET A 535 -1.58 59.85 18.18
N ILE A 536 -0.42 59.21 18.39
CA ILE A 536 0.77 59.92 18.96
C ILE A 536 1.86 60.13 17.91
N THR A 537 1.70 59.61 16.70
CA THR A 537 2.72 59.75 15.64
C THR A 537 3.02 61.22 15.34
N ALA A 538 2.01 62.10 15.29
CA ALA A 538 2.18 63.53 15.01
C ALA A 538 2.94 64.27 16.11
N GLU A 539 2.97 63.75 17.32
CA GLU A 539 3.72 64.35 18.46
C GLU A 539 5.20 64.13 18.36
N PHE A 540 5.61 62.90 17.94
CA PHE A 540 7.03 62.48 17.97
C PHE A 540 7.70 62.50 16.59
N VAL A 541 6.96 62.32 15.51
CA VAL A 541 7.53 62.26 14.16
C VAL A 541 7.17 63.52 13.37
N PRO A 542 8.16 64.30 12.89
CA PRO A 542 7.89 65.51 12.11
C PRO A 542 7.06 65.28 10.85
N PRO A 543 6.24 66.25 10.37
CA PRO A 543 5.43 66.14 9.17
C PRO A 543 6.23 66.32 7.88
N MET A 544 7.25 65.46 7.69
CA MET A 544 8.17 65.43 6.54
C MET A 544 8.63 63.99 6.29
N PRO A 545 9.19 63.68 5.11
CA PRO A 545 9.78 62.35 4.87
C PRO A 545 10.87 62.02 5.85
N TRP A 546 10.50 61.49 7.02
CA TRP A 546 11.37 61.21 8.15
C TRP A 546 11.91 59.78 8.11
N ALA A 547 11.08 58.79 7.87
CA ALA A 547 11.50 57.38 7.72
C ALA A 547 11.72 57.02 6.24
N ASP A 548 12.58 56.01 6.00
CA ASP A 548 12.77 55.49 4.65
C ASP A 548 11.52 54.71 4.17
N ILE A 549 10.88 54.02 5.08
CA ILE A 549 9.66 53.25 4.79
C ILE A 549 8.60 53.55 5.84
N VAL A 550 7.37 53.89 5.41
CA VAL A 550 6.17 53.87 6.25
C VAL A 550 5.35 52.64 5.89
N ILE A 551 5.04 51.82 6.89
CA ILE A 551 4.13 50.66 6.76
C ILE A 551 2.86 50.99 7.55
N MET A 552 1.74 51.07 6.90
CA MET A 552 0.45 51.24 7.52
C MET A 552 -0.36 49.95 7.47
N ASP A 553 -0.73 49.42 8.63
CA ASP A 553 -1.58 48.23 8.76
C ASP A 553 -3.02 48.71 8.99
N GLU A 554 -3.86 48.55 7.96
CA GLU A 554 -5.27 48.94 7.98
C GLU A 554 -6.16 47.81 8.46
N GLN A 555 -6.50 47.84 9.74
CA GLN A 555 -7.53 46.93 10.29
C GLN A 555 -8.69 47.63 10.99
N ASP A 556 -9.03 48.85 10.70
CA ASP A 556 -10.12 49.74 11.21
C ASP A 556 -9.58 51.13 11.58
N ALA A 557 -8.46 51.57 11.01
CA ALA A 557 -7.99 52.93 11.18
C ALA A 557 -8.86 53.90 10.42
N GLY A 558 -9.09 55.08 10.96
CA GLY A 558 -9.87 56.13 10.34
C GLY A 558 -9.48 56.40 8.89
N GLY A 559 -10.45 56.93 8.10
CA GLY A 559 -10.36 57.00 6.66
C GLY A 559 -9.12 57.63 6.06
N LEU A 560 -9.09 57.70 4.74
CA LEU A 560 -7.94 58.16 3.92
C LEU A 560 -7.33 59.49 4.39
N SER A 561 -8.17 60.43 4.85
CA SER A 561 -7.71 61.75 5.33
C SER A 561 -6.75 61.68 6.51
N SER A 562 -6.97 60.76 7.45
CA SER A 562 -6.04 60.52 8.57
C SER A 562 -4.78 59.77 8.14
N ALA A 563 -4.92 58.83 7.21
CA ALA A 563 -3.82 58.04 6.69
C ALA A 563 -2.77 58.87 5.94
N VAL A 564 -3.19 59.80 5.11
CA VAL A 564 -2.29 60.66 4.33
C VAL A 564 -1.29 61.39 5.24
N SER A 565 -1.76 61.91 6.36
CA SER A 565 -0.87 62.59 7.33
C SER A 565 0.21 61.66 7.88
N MET A 566 -0.07 60.36 8.04
CA MET A 566 0.89 59.39 8.53
C MET A 566 1.85 58.95 7.42
N LEU A 567 1.32 58.66 6.23
CA LEU A 567 2.08 58.14 5.10
C LEU A 567 3.11 59.14 4.53
N MET A 568 2.78 60.49 4.60
CA MET A 568 3.73 61.50 4.17
C MET A 568 5.05 61.53 4.97
N ARG A 569 5.12 60.84 6.09
CA ARG A 569 6.34 60.69 6.92
C ARG A 569 7.34 59.68 6.39
N GLY A 570 6.97 58.97 5.34
CA GLY A 570 7.85 57.99 4.66
C GLY A 570 8.28 58.47 3.28
N ARG A 571 9.43 58.00 2.83
CA ARG A 571 9.92 58.12 1.45
C ARG A 571 9.27 57.06 0.54
N GLN A 572 9.00 55.89 1.11
CA GLN A 572 8.33 54.77 0.50
C GLN A 572 7.12 54.39 1.35
N ILE A 573 6.05 54.02 0.70
CA ILE A 573 4.75 53.70 1.31
C ILE A 573 4.42 52.23 1.08
N VAL A 574 4.10 51.56 2.17
CA VAL A 574 3.53 50.20 2.14
C VAL A 574 2.19 50.23 2.89
N VAL A 575 1.12 49.90 2.23
CA VAL A 575 -0.20 49.75 2.89
C VAL A 575 -0.54 48.26 2.94
N MET A 576 -0.81 47.77 4.13
CA MET A 576 -1.06 46.32 4.35
C MET A 576 -2.43 46.11 4.98
N GLY A 577 -3.19 45.10 4.53
CA GLY A 577 -4.50 44.78 5.07
C GLY A 577 -5.26 43.77 4.22
N ASN A 578 -6.56 43.62 4.51
CA ASN A 578 -7.45 42.73 3.74
C ASN A 578 -8.25 43.56 2.73
N LEU A 579 -7.78 43.62 1.48
CA LEU A 579 -8.36 44.40 0.42
C LEU A 579 -9.80 43.97 0.08
N ARG A 580 -10.12 42.68 0.14
CA ARG A 580 -11.47 42.18 -0.14
C ARG A 580 -12.46 42.66 0.90
N ARG A 581 -12.09 42.61 2.17
CA ARG A 581 -12.91 43.13 3.27
C ARG A 581 -13.12 44.64 3.10
N ALA A 582 -12.07 45.38 2.85
CA ALA A 582 -12.11 46.81 2.68
C ALA A 582 -13.05 47.25 1.53
N ARG A 583 -13.02 46.50 0.40
CA ARG A 583 -13.92 46.76 -0.73
C ARG A 583 -15.36 46.33 -0.45
N ALA A 584 -15.58 45.26 0.29
CA ALA A 584 -16.92 44.77 0.62
C ALA A 584 -17.63 45.64 1.65
N GLU A 585 -16.92 46.17 2.64
CA GLU A 585 -17.49 47.08 3.66
C GLU A 585 -17.82 48.45 3.09
N GLY A 586 -17.23 48.83 1.98
CA GLY A 586 -17.41 50.14 1.37
C GLY A 586 -16.90 51.28 2.26
N GLY A 587 -16.92 52.51 1.77
CA GLY A 587 -16.51 53.67 2.54
C GLY A 587 -15.08 54.16 2.24
N ASP A 588 -14.55 55.01 3.12
CA ASP A 588 -13.26 55.71 2.96
C ASP A 588 -12.09 54.81 3.45
N SER A 589 -11.83 53.70 2.73
CA SER A 589 -10.74 52.76 3.09
C SER A 589 -9.45 53.17 2.43
N THR A 590 -8.38 53.25 3.24
CA THR A 590 -7.03 53.59 2.78
C THR A 590 -6.46 52.52 1.85
N ILE A 591 -6.59 51.25 2.20
CA ILE A 591 -6.04 50.15 1.37
C ILE A 591 -6.74 50.09 0.01
N ALA A 592 -8.07 50.29 -0.02
CA ALA A 592 -8.82 50.30 -1.27
C ALA A 592 -8.40 51.46 -2.18
N ALA A 593 -8.27 52.67 -1.62
CA ALA A 593 -7.80 53.85 -2.34
C ALA A 593 -6.38 53.70 -2.90
N PHE A 594 -5.48 53.15 -2.11
CA PHE A 594 -4.09 52.95 -2.56
C PHE A 594 -3.96 51.77 -3.53
N ALA A 595 -4.80 50.74 -3.46
CA ALA A 595 -4.83 49.64 -4.42
C ALA A 595 -5.21 50.08 -5.85
N ASP A 596 -5.86 51.23 -5.99
CA ASP A 596 -6.23 51.80 -7.32
C ASP A 596 -5.05 52.55 -7.97
N ILE A 597 -4.00 52.90 -7.19
CA ILE A 597 -2.85 53.69 -7.66
C ILE A 597 -1.48 53.01 -7.47
N LEU A 598 -1.37 52.03 -6.60
CA LEU A 598 -0.13 51.29 -6.34
C LEU A 598 -0.26 49.82 -6.78
N PRO A 599 0.88 49.19 -7.12
CA PRO A 599 0.86 47.74 -7.37
C PRO A 599 0.39 46.97 -6.14
N VAL A 600 -0.49 46.00 -6.36
CA VAL A 600 -1.00 45.11 -5.31
C VAL A 600 -0.21 43.82 -5.36
N CYS A 601 0.33 43.39 -4.21
CA CYS A 601 0.99 42.12 -3.99
C CYS A 601 0.17 41.32 -2.99
N GLU A 602 -0.24 40.11 -3.35
CA GLU A 602 -1.06 39.25 -2.50
C GLU A 602 -0.20 38.25 -1.72
N LEU A 603 -0.47 38.14 -0.42
CA LEU A 603 0.14 37.10 0.42
C LEU A 603 -0.60 35.77 0.22
N PRO A 604 0.16 34.67 0.06
CA PRO A 604 -0.44 33.36 -0.09
C PRO A 604 -1.13 32.92 1.20
N THR A 605 -2.22 32.19 1.05
CA THR A 605 -2.88 31.52 2.16
C THR A 605 -2.24 30.17 2.44
N LEU A 606 -2.08 29.81 3.72
CA LEU A 606 -1.56 28.51 4.10
C LEU A 606 -2.68 27.47 4.08
N ARG A 607 -2.50 26.41 3.27
CA ARG A 607 -3.46 25.33 3.07
C ARG A 607 -3.75 24.49 4.32
N ALA A 608 -2.92 24.51 5.33
CA ALA A 608 -2.88 23.45 6.37
C ALA A 608 -3.40 23.86 7.75
N GLN A 609 -3.82 25.10 8.01
CA GLN A 609 -4.02 25.58 9.38
C GLN A 609 -5.49 25.74 9.80
N HIS A 610 -6.44 25.65 8.86
CA HIS A 610 -7.84 25.86 9.18
C HIS A 610 -8.63 24.55 9.23
N ASP A 611 -9.54 24.52 10.17
CA ASP A 611 -10.54 23.47 10.23
C ASP A 611 -11.41 23.52 8.95
N GLU A 612 -11.81 22.34 8.48
CA GLU A 612 -12.60 22.19 7.25
C GLU A 612 -13.87 23.05 7.26
N LEU A 613 -14.60 23.04 8.39
CA LEU A 613 -15.83 23.82 8.54
C LEU A 613 -15.57 25.34 8.55
N ALA A 614 -14.53 25.78 9.26
CA ALA A 614 -14.12 27.19 9.26
C ALA A 614 -13.66 27.65 7.88
N THR A 615 -12.91 26.82 7.17
CA THR A 615 -12.49 27.10 5.79
C THR A 615 -13.68 27.19 4.85
N GLN A 616 -14.64 26.28 4.95
CA GLN A 616 -15.86 26.30 4.14
C GLN A 616 -16.66 27.58 4.41
N THR A 617 -16.84 27.98 5.67
CA THR A 617 -17.54 29.22 6.03
C THR A 617 -16.86 30.45 5.43
N LEU A 618 -15.52 30.53 5.49
CA LEU A 618 -14.78 31.65 4.88
C LEU A 618 -14.91 31.64 3.35
N ARG A 619 -14.90 30.48 2.70
CA ARG A 619 -15.14 30.39 1.26
C ARG A 619 -16.52 30.95 0.86
N GLU A 620 -17.54 30.62 1.64
CA GLU A 620 -18.93 31.16 1.45
C GLU A 620 -19.00 32.69 1.66
N GLN A 621 -18.09 33.26 2.45
CA GLN A 621 -17.95 34.68 2.70
C GLN A 621 -17.09 35.43 1.66
N GLY A 622 -16.83 34.82 0.49
CA GLY A 622 -16.15 35.48 -0.63
C GLY A 622 -14.65 35.17 -0.76
N TYR A 623 -14.15 34.15 -0.06
CA TYR A 623 -12.73 33.73 -0.16
C TYR A 623 -12.54 32.41 -0.91
N ALA A 624 -13.49 32.02 -1.77
CA ALA A 624 -13.47 30.72 -2.45
C ALA A 624 -12.31 30.55 -3.43
N ASP A 625 -11.80 31.64 -3.99
CA ASP A 625 -10.69 31.68 -4.96
C ASP A 625 -9.30 31.66 -4.31
N VAL A 626 -9.20 32.03 -3.03
CA VAL A 626 -7.91 32.09 -2.29
C VAL A 626 -7.77 30.99 -1.23
N LEU A 627 -8.87 30.35 -0.82
CA LEU A 627 -8.87 29.30 0.19
C LEU A 627 -9.23 27.96 -0.44
N GLU A 628 -8.33 26.99 -0.38
CA GLU A 628 -8.62 25.59 -0.73
C GLU A 628 -9.11 24.81 0.48
N LEU A 629 -10.17 23.99 0.26
CA LEU A 629 -10.65 23.06 1.26
C LEU A 629 -9.74 21.82 1.24
N VAL A 630 -9.03 21.60 2.34
CA VAL A 630 -8.23 20.39 2.52
C VAL A 630 -8.95 19.46 3.48
N PRO A 631 -9.36 18.25 3.05
CA PRO A 631 -10.04 17.29 3.93
C PRO A 631 -9.21 16.96 5.15
N SER A 632 -9.84 16.96 6.33
CA SER A 632 -9.15 16.60 7.58
C SER A 632 -8.97 15.10 7.70
N ALA A 633 -7.73 14.66 7.92
CA ALA A 633 -7.43 13.25 8.21
C ALA A 633 -7.96 12.78 9.59
N LYS A 634 -8.40 13.68 10.44
CA LYS A 634 -8.91 13.39 11.78
C LYS A 634 -10.44 13.35 11.79
N ARG A 635 -11.01 12.20 11.54
CA ARG A 635 -12.44 11.95 11.74
C ARG A 635 -12.75 11.97 13.25
N GLY A 636 -13.76 12.75 13.66
CA GLY A 636 -14.29 12.72 15.04
C GLY A 636 -13.91 13.89 15.95
N ARG A 637 -13.34 14.98 15.46
CA ARG A 637 -13.19 16.20 16.24
C ARG A 637 -14.56 16.90 16.42
N LYS A 638 -14.75 17.53 17.59
CA LYS A 638 -15.88 18.46 17.80
C LYS A 638 -15.81 19.56 16.73
N PRO A 639 -16.97 19.99 16.19
CA PRO A 639 -16.98 21.07 15.20
C PRO A 639 -16.28 22.30 15.78
N SER A 640 -15.37 22.90 15.01
CA SER A 640 -14.64 24.12 15.40
C SER A 640 -15.51 25.37 15.36
N LEU A 641 -16.64 25.30 14.66
CA LEU A 641 -17.66 26.36 14.60
C LEU A 641 -18.96 25.82 15.17
N VAL A 642 -19.45 26.47 16.20
CA VAL A 642 -20.77 26.19 16.80
C VAL A 642 -21.61 27.44 16.68
N LEU A 643 -22.68 27.34 15.92
CA LEU A 643 -23.67 28.41 15.85
C LEU A 643 -24.61 28.31 17.08
N VAL A 644 -24.58 29.33 17.91
CA VAL A 644 -25.45 29.41 19.09
C VAL A 644 -26.46 30.53 18.83
N GLU A 645 -27.72 30.18 18.67
CA GLU A 645 -28.80 31.18 18.62
C GLU A 645 -29.03 31.73 20.01
N GLY A 646 -28.60 32.98 20.21
CA GLY A 646 -28.90 33.73 21.43
C GLY A 646 -30.13 34.67 21.22
N ARG A 647 -31.11 34.55 22.10
CA ARG A 647 -32.21 35.56 22.17
C ARG A 647 -31.80 36.67 23.13
N GLY A 648 -31.23 37.74 22.58
CA GLY A 648 -30.95 38.94 23.36
C GLY A 648 -32.14 39.92 23.34
N VAL A 649 -32.38 40.61 24.44
CA VAL A 649 -33.36 41.68 24.53
C VAL A 649 -32.60 43.02 24.58
N PRO A 650 -32.88 43.97 23.69
CA PRO A 650 -32.28 45.30 23.78
C PRO A 650 -32.62 45.97 25.12
N ASN A 651 -31.59 46.40 25.82
CA ASN A 651 -31.79 47.23 27.02
C ASN A 651 -32.03 48.68 26.62
N PRO A 652 -33.23 49.25 26.88
CA PRO A 652 -33.58 50.60 26.44
C PRO A 652 -32.71 51.72 27.05
N GLN A 653 -32.04 51.42 28.19
CA GLN A 653 -31.23 52.39 28.92
C GLN A 653 -29.77 52.40 28.46
N SER A 654 -29.20 51.24 28.13
CA SER A 654 -27.79 51.09 27.74
C SER A 654 -27.56 51.02 26.24
N GLY A 655 -28.61 50.76 25.44
CA GLY A 655 -28.48 50.49 24.00
C GLY A 655 -27.81 49.16 23.67
N MET A 656 -27.45 48.36 24.67
CA MET A 656 -26.82 47.05 24.48
C MET A 656 -27.88 45.94 24.47
N VAL A 657 -27.56 44.88 23.75
CA VAL A 657 -28.36 43.65 23.74
C VAL A 657 -27.89 42.78 24.94
N GLU A 658 -28.80 42.63 25.92
CA GLU A 658 -28.58 41.79 27.09
C GLU A 658 -29.15 40.40 26.83
N GLY A 659 -28.32 39.39 26.86
CA GLY A 659 -28.72 37.98 26.77
C GLY A 659 -28.46 37.22 28.07
N PRO A 660 -29.10 36.06 28.27
CA PRO A 660 -28.78 35.22 29.38
C PRO A 660 -27.29 34.85 29.35
N ARG A 661 -26.60 35.00 30.48
CA ARG A 661 -25.19 34.60 30.59
C ARG A 661 -25.06 33.13 30.22
N GLN A 662 -24.39 32.85 29.14
CA GLN A 662 -24.00 31.49 28.82
C GLN A 662 -22.73 31.16 29.61
N HIS A 663 -22.83 30.12 30.45
CA HIS A 663 -21.70 29.54 31.16
C HIS A 663 -20.93 28.55 30.29
#